data_846c632cf57247b7a6532482fbda11cb
#
_entry.id   846c632cf57247b7a6532482fbda11cb
#
_cell.length_a   1.000
_cell.length_b   1.000
_cell.length_c   1.000
_cell.angle_alpha   90.00
_cell.angle_beta   90.00
_cell.angle_gamma   90.00
#
_symmetry.space_group_name_H-M   'P 1'
#
loop_
_entity.id
_entity.type
_entity.pdbx_description
1 polymer ?
#
loop_
_entity_poly.entity_id
_entity_poly.type
_entity_poly.pdbx_seq_one_letter_code
_entity_poly.pdbx_strand_id
1 'polypeptide(L)'
;MAENNNNRLSRKDRLSQERKSVMPGGYISRRNNNPTNSGQQPRPLTNEEIMRRGGVNSSRQPQPQREQGSNQRQGVPSALPKNPQQAPRGNRPGGPRRPIGPNRISNPNSKKNNKALWMKILRYGLYAASVAIISLFLLCVFWIYQAPAFDSKILDNNSRTVVYDANNNEVAKLGNQIGENLETADIPEKMQDAILATEDNRFFEHGAVDFRRLVGAVVSNLTSGFGSQGASTISQQLIKRTFLDDNKSVKRKVQEAYLAYKLEQNYDKESIFTMYVNRIYYSDGVYGLKTAAKYYYGKDLSQLTLPQMALLAGLPQHPNTYNPYDNPEAAKARRDTVLYLMQYHGKISEADATAAQKTDVLSGLIQRDESERVLLSSQFDSKYTSYMNQIVNELRNSKEYKDYEGDVLNLGLKIYTNLDTKIQDTLTESVNANYAGIKQASNVAMVVLNNENSGIAALYGGKKQTFHGFNIATQAKLQPGSSIKPILAYGPAIEYLNWGSDHTVNDTKIQGSEIQNWDRQYHGNITINNALVWSYNIPAVKTYQEVGFNRVKQYAANVGMNITDDSITTPIGGSGDGFSPLQMAGSYVPFSNGGYYATPKAIKKVYDSEGTEIKSFSTDDRKRVIKESTAYIMTSMLRNVVNGTAANARISGADMAVKTGTTTFGEGEAQKYGFDINNYSKDSWTIGYTSNYTLAVWQGFDAIDGPTKFMTQDDTQKTQALYRINMQNIVRIHPPKGFSVPGNVGSVNGGVKVISDSERRQIEEENRRNKEEQERRNNNDNNDNSDNSRNDNNSDENNNTTRNQNGNSNSNTTTRNNGNVAVPGRNTNGTTNNNGTRNNR
;
A
#
# COMPACT_ATOMS: atom_id res chain seq x y z
N MET A 1 19.45 15.28 -64.22
CA MET A 1 19.96 13.95 -64.58
C MET A 1 20.72 13.41 -63.39
N ALA A 2 20.19 12.38 -62.83
CA ALA A 2 20.64 11.36 -61.95
C ALA A 2 19.64 11.09 -60.86
N GLU A 3 18.95 10.02 -61.00
CA GLU A 3 18.00 9.39 -60.12
C GLU A 3 18.66 8.87 -58.83
N ASN A 4 18.02 9.07 -57.71
CA ASN A 4 18.34 8.34 -56.46
C ASN A 4 17.13 7.57 -56.00
N ASN A 5 17.16 6.27 -56.26
CA ASN A 5 16.24 5.26 -55.77
C ASN A 5 16.51 5.00 -54.28
N ASN A 6 15.60 5.36 -53.41
CA ASN A 6 15.56 4.94 -52.00
C ASN A 6 14.61 3.77 -51.82
N ASN A 7 15.13 2.58 -51.74
CA ASN A 7 14.44 1.36 -51.33
C ASN A 7 14.20 1.40 -49.83
N ARG A 8 12.95 1.58 -49.41
CA ARG A 8 12.49 1.35 -48.02
C ARG A 8 12.18 -0.12 -47.81
N LEU A 9 13.06 -0.81 -47.10
CA LEU A 9 12.78 -2.16 -46.60
C LEU A 9 11.71 -2.12 -45.52
N SER A 10 10.80 -3.08 -45.52
CA SER A 10 9.67 -3.17 -44.62
C SER A 10 10.10 -3.59 -43.19
N ARG A 11 9.28 -3.25 -42.20
CA ARG A 11 9.51 -3.51 -40.77
C ARG A 11 9.70 -5.00 -40.41
N LYS A 12 9.30 -5.92 -41.33
CA LYS A 12 9.47 -7.36 -41.17
C LYS A 12 10.90 -7.84 -41.42
N ASP A 13 11.65 -7.12 -42.25
CA ASP A 13 13.01 -7.51 -42.61
C ASP A 13 14.06 -7.07 -41.56
N ARG A 14 13.75 -6.11 -40.70
CA ARG A 14 14.61 -5.70 -39.59
C ARG A 14 14.59 -6.68 -38.40
N LEU A 15 13.47 -7.36 -38.16
CA LEU A 15 13.35 -8.32 -37.06
C LEU A 15 13.99 -9.68 -37.35
N SER A 16 14.36 -9.99 -38.59
CA SER A 16 15.02 -11.24 -38.96
C SER A 16 16.56 -11.15 -38.86
N GLN A 17 17.14 -9.95 -38.86
CA GLN A 17 18.59 -9.76 -38.75
C GLN A 17 19.12 -9.66 -37.33
N GLU A 18 18.28 -9.26 -36.36
CA GLU A 18 18.71 -9.17 -34.93
C GLU A 18 18.74 -10.51 -34.19
N ARG A 19 18.25 -11.61 -34.81
CA ARG A 19 18.27 -12.95 -34.16
C ARG A 19 19.51 -13.82 -34.49
N LYS A 20 20.51 -13.29 -35.20
CA LYS A 20 21.67 -14.10 -35.64
C LYS A 20 23.01 -13.75 -35.00
N SER A 21 23.09 -12.96 -33.98
CA SER A 21 24.38 -12.62 -33.36
C SER A 21 24.34 -12.66 -31.84
N VAL A 22 24.15 -13.83 -31.23
CA VAL A 22 24.69 -14.14 -29.88
C VAL A 22 24.73 -15.67 -29.72
N MET A 23 25.89 -16.23 -29.88
CA MET A 23 26.47 -17.38 -29.17
C MET A 23 27.97 -17.37 -29.43
N PRO A 24 28.90 -17.61 -28.49
CA PRO A 24 29.20 -18.95 -28.01
C PRO A 24 29.69 -19.05 -26.55
N GLY A 25 29.71 -20.27 -26.01
CA GLY A 25 30.46 -20.65 -24.81
C GLY A 25 29.66 -21.49 -23.82
N GLY A 26 29.83 -22.62 -23.88
CA GLY A 26 30.01 -24.01 -23.61
C GLY A 26 30.37 -24.30 -22.17
N TYR A 27 29.68 -25.29 -21.56
CA TYR A 27 30.32 -26.26 -20.63
C TYR A 27 29.56 -27.59 -20.63
N ILE A 28 30.36 -28.64 -20.67
CA ILE A 28 30.10 -30.07 -20.79
C ILE A 28 29.70 -30.65 -19.41
N SER A 29 28.71 -31.56 -19.34
CA SER A 29 28.89 -32.84 -18.59
C SER A 29 27.72 -33.80 -18.76
N ARG A 30 28.08 -34.94 -19.36
CA ARG A 30 27.77 -36.36 -19.12
C ARG A 30 26.32 -36.84 -19.10
N ARG A 31 26.04 -37.55 -20.19
CA ARG A 31 25.46 -38.85 -20.44
C ARG A 31 24.90 -39.64 -19.25
N ASN A 32 23.68 -40.10 -19.44
CA ASN A 32 23.40 -41.54 -19.42
C ASN A 32 22.28 -41.90 -20.40
N ASN A 33 22.57 -42.91 -21.17
CA ASN A 33 21.75 -43.53 -22.20
C ASN A 33 20.64 -44.41 -21.56
N ASN A 34 19.44 -44.46 -22.11
CA ASN A 34 18.99 -45.59 -22.91
C ASN A 34 17.63 -45.34 -23.58
N PRO A 35 17.28 -46.11 -24.61
CA PRO A 35 16.52 -45.61 -25.74
C PRO A 35 15.11 -46.20 -25.87
N THR A 36 14.44 -45.73 -26.92
CA THR A 36 13.23 -46.23 -27.58
C THR A 36 11.86 -46.00 -26.94
N ASN A 37 11.02 -45.13 -27.47
CA ASN A 37 9.95 -45.62 -28.33
C ASN A 37 9.23 -44.45 -29.06
N SER A 38 9.10 -44.68 -30.32
CA SER A 38 8.13 -44.25 -31.35
C SER A 38 7.06 -43.21 -30.98
N GLY A 39 6.96 -42.21 -31.83
CA GLY A 39 5.96 -41.18 -31.89
C GLY A 39 4.50 -41.67 -31.80
N GLN A 40 3.78 -41.03 -30.91
CA GLN A 40 2.34 -40.91 -31.04
C GLN A 40 1.98 -39.45 -30.69
N GLN A 41 1.31 -38.79 -31.58
CA GLN A 41 0.63 -37.52 -31.35
C GLN A 41 -0.36 -37.69 -30.17
N PRO A 42 -0.50 -36.72 -29.28
CA PRO A 42 -1.47 -36.81 -28.18
C PRO A 42 -2.88 -36.88 -28.80
N ARG A 43 -3.62 -37.92 -28.41
CA ARG A 43 -5.06 -38.04 -28.66
C ARG A 43 -5.80 -36.84 -28.08
N PRO A 44 -6.81 -36.30 -28.77
CA PRO A 44 -7.73 -35.37 -28.14
C PRO A 44 -8.41 -36.04 -26.94
N LEU A 45 -8.42 -35.34 -25.79
CA LEU A 45 -9.12 -35.80 -24.57
C LEU A 45 -10.60 -35.97 -24.89
N THR A 46 -11.19 -37.09 -24.43
CA THR A 46 -12.63 -37.32 -24.52
C THR A 46 -13.39 -36.34 -23.63
N ASN A 47 -14.63 -36.01 -23.96
CA ASN A 47 -15.48 -35.12 -23.20
C ASN A 47 -15.65 -35.53 -21.72
N GLU A 48 -15.55 -36.86 -21.40
CA GLU A 48 -15.51 -37.34 -20.02
C GLU A 48 -14.23 -36.97 -19.26
N GLU A 49 -13.08 -36.94 -19.94
CA GLU A 49 -11.81 -36.51 -19.34
C GLU A 49 -11.73 -35.00 -19.12
N ILE A 50 -12.41 -34.22 -19.95
CA ILE A 50 -12.57 -32.77 -19.77
C ILE A 50 -13.43 -32.48 -18.53
N MET A 51 -14.50 -33.22 -18.32
CA MET A 51 -15.37 -33.12 -17.12
C MET A 51 -14.64 -33.53 -15.83
N ARG A 52 -13.69 -34.44 -15.88
CA ARG A 52 -12.87 -34.84 -14.72
C ARG A 52 -11.75 -33.84 -14.40
N ARG A 53 -11.29 -33.05 -15.35
CA ARG A 53 -10.20 -32.06 -15.16
C ARG A 53 -10.68 -30.63 -14.85
N GLY A 54 -11.97 -30.32 -15.06
CA GLY A 54 -12.57 -29.02 -14.72
C GLY A 54 -12.71 -28.76 -13.21
N GLY A 55 -12.30 -29.69 -12.35
CA GLY A 55 -12.37 -29.60 -10.89
C GLY A 55 -11.00 -29.51 -10.20
N VAL A 56 -10.04 -28.75 -10.73
CA VAL A 56 -8.72 -28.67 -10.08
C VAL A 56 -8.63 -27.43 -9.18
N ASN A 57 -8.60 -27.74 -7.91
CA ASN A 57 -7.98 -27.05 -6.78
C ASN A 57 -7.26 -25.73 -7.07
N SER A 58 -7.87 -24.66 -6.66
CA SER A 58 -7.16 -23.46 -6.22
C SER A 58 -7.08 -23.48 -4.71
N SER A 59 -5.92 -23.77 -4.16
CA SER A 59 -5.36 -23.20 -2.93
C SER A 59 -4.25 -24.11 -2.37
N ARG A 60 -3.04 -23.85 -2.75
CA ARG A 60 -1.87 -24.07 -1.88
C ARG A 60 -0.94 -22.87 -2.05
N GLN A 61 -1.02 -21.96 -1.12
CA GLN A 61 0.10 -21.08 -0.78
C GLN A 61 1.18 -21.93 -0.11
N PRO A 62 2.46 -21.72 -0.39
CA PRO A 62 3.54 -22.41 0.29
C PRO A 62 3.67 -21.91 1.72
N GLN A 63 3.52 -22.79 2.69
CA GLN A 63 3.99 -22.55 4.04
C GLN A 63 5.52 -22.71 4.09
N PRO A 64 6.25 -21.92 4.88
CA PRO A 64 7.68 -22.05 5.04
C PRO A 64 8.02 -23.32 5.83
N GLN A 65 8.99 -24.09 5.30
CA GLN A 65 9.59 -25.25 5.91
C GLN A 65 10.23 -24.87 7.25
N ARG A 66 9.85 -25.59 8.29
CA ARG A 66 10.58 -25.63 9.55
C ARG A 66 11.83 -26.49 9.34
N GLU A 67 12.98 -25.89 9.43
CA GLU A 67 14.24 -26.58 9.64
C GLU A 67 14.27 -27.19 11.04
N GLN A 68 14.57 -28.47 11.09
CA GLN A 68 14.98 -29.19 12.30
C GLN A 68 16.45 -28.88 12.57
N GLY A 69 16.71 -28.10 13.58
CA GLY A 69 18.00 -27.89 14.16
C GLY A 69 18.10 -28.61 15.51
N SER A 70 18.92 -29.63 15.58
CA SER A 70 19.38 -30.26 16.80
C SER A 70 20.19 -29.29 17.65
N ASN A 71 19.92 -29.22 18.97
CA ASN A 71 21.02 -29.10 19.94
C ASN A 71 20.60 -29.28 21.39
N GLN A 72 21.34 -30.18 21.97
CA GLN A 72 21.93 -30.37 23.28
C GLN A 72 21.63 -29.42 24.45
N ARG A 73 21.12 -30.05 25.52
CA ARG A 73 21.47 -30.10 26.95
C ARG A 73 22.01 -28.86 27.67
N GLN A 74 21.37 -28.57 28.76
CA GLN A 74 21.75 -28.43 30.20
C GLN A 74 20.69 -27.60 30.91
N GLY A 75 20.16 -27.95 32.06
CA GLY A 75 20.43 -28.58 33.28
C GLY A 75 19.42 -28.07 34.30
N VAL A 76 18.59 -28.86 34.87
CA VAL A 76 18.12 -29.17 36.23
C VAL A 76 18.01 -28.01 37.31
N PRO A 77 17.20 -28.07 38.38
CA PRO A 77 16.25 -29.06 38.90
C PRO A 77 14.98 -28.57 39.67
N SER A 78 14.17 -29.54 40.11
CA SER A 78 13.27 -29.60 41.28
C SER A 78 11.79 -29.33 41.10
N ALA A 79 10.84 -30.10 41.59
CA ALA A 79 10.72 -31.12 42.61
C ALA A 79 9.46 -31.98 42.42
N LEU A 80 9.58 -33.22 42.87
CA LEU A 80 8.57 -34.28 43.06
C LEU A 80 7.67 -34.01 44.27
N PRO A 81 6.61 -34.80 44.62
CA PRO A 81 6.56 -36.26 44.71
C PRO A 81 5.18 -36.91 44.39
N LYS A 82 4.94 -38.14 44.29
CA LYS A 82 5.25 -39.45 44.82
C LYS A 82 4.35 -40.53 44.22
N ASN A 83 4.98 -41.63 43.87
CA ASN A 83 4.45 -42.99 43.63
C ASN A 83 4.17 -43.71 44.97
N PRO A 84 3.50 -44.88 45.07
CA PRO A 84 4.29 -46.10 44.97
C PRO A 84 3.61 -47.38 44.42
N GLN A 85 4.39 -48.19 43.75
CA GLN A 85 4.92 -49.54 44.06
C GLN A 85 4.07 -50.69 43.51
N GLN A 86 4.56 -51.49 42.58
CA GLN A 86 5.65 -52.50 42.45
C GLN A 86 5.33 -53.87 43.00
N ALA A 87 5.60 -54.80 42.09
CA ALA A 87 5.61 -56.24 42.19
C ALA A 87 6.62 -56.80 43.21
N PRO A 88 6.70 -58.10 43.50
CA PRO A 88 7.42 -59.09 42.64
C PRO A 88 7.00 -60.58 42.66
N ARG A 89 7.67 -61.31 41.82
CA ARG A 89 7.64 -62.80 41.54
C ARG A 89 7.94 -63.64 42.75
N GLY A 90 7.42 -64.98 42.67
CA GLY A 90 7.98 -66.08 43.43
C GLY A 90 7.25 -67.36 43.24
N ASN A 91 8.00 -68.39 42.85
CA ASN A 91 7.82 -69.81 42.49
C ASN A 91 6.95 -70.76 43.38
N ARG A 92 6.22 -71.58 42.68
CA ARG A 92 5.98 -73.05 42.85
C ARG A 92 6.22 -73.77 44.20
N PRO A 93 5.60 -74.99 44.56
CA PRO A 93 4.99 -76.00 43.75
C PRO A 93 3.81 -76.88 44.39
N GLY A 94 3.20 -77.75 43.62
CA GLY A 94 2.70 -79.04 44.09
C GLY A 94 1.22 -79.30 44.22
N GLY A 95 0.73 -80.20 43.40
CA GLY A 95 -0.56 -80.78 43.22
C GLY A 95 -1.27 -81.44 44.43
N PRO A 96 -2.35 -82.27 44.34
CA PRO A 96 -2.67 -83.29 43.36
C PRO A 96 -4.15 -83.36 42.87
N ARG A 97 -4.31 -84.09 41.88
CA ARG A 97 -5.43 -84.76 41.15
C ARG A 97 -6.78 -85.03 41.78
N ARG A 98 -7.80 -84.92 40.85
CA ARG A 98 -9.07 -85.70 40.57
C ARG A 98 -10.33 -85.21 41.28
N PRO A 99 -11.57 -85.57 40.71
CA PRO A 99 -11.90 -86.35 39.57
C PRO A 99 -12.97 -85.81 38.62
N ILE A 100 -13.25 -86.57 37.57
CA ILE A 100 -14.13 -86.39 36.44
C ILE A 100 -15.59 -86.65 36.85
N GLY A 101 -16.48 -85.87 36.23
CA GLY A 101 -17.93 -86.13 36.24
C GLY A 101 -18.73 -85.18 35.36
N PRO A 102 -19.89 -85.50 34.82
CA PRO A 102 -20.12 -85.85 33.42
C PRO A 102 -20.78 -84.71 32.60
N ASN A 103 -20.80 -84.99 31.30
CA ASN A 103 -21.47 -84.29 30.21
C ASN A 103 -22.77 -83.60 30.61
N ARG A 104 -22.84 -82.22 30.27
CA ARG A 104 -24.14 -81.62 30.07
C ARG A 104 -24.27 -81.16 28.63
N ILE A 105 -25.28 -81.65 28.02
CA ILE A 105 -25.89 -81.49 26.76
C ILE A 105 -25.97 -80.00 26.38
N SER A 106 -25.46 -79.65 25.22
CA SER A 106 -25.63 -78.36 24.57
C SER A 106 -27.11 -78.01 24.27
N ASN A 107 -27.62 -76.95 24.82
CA ASN A 107 -28.97 -76.44 24.56
C ASN A 107 -28.93 -75.57 23.33
N PRO A 108 -29.67 -75.81 22.25
CA PRO A 108 -29.63 -75.07 20.99
C PRO A 108 -30.56 -73.83 20.97
N ASN A 109 -30.61 -73.02 22.01
CA ASN A 109 -31.55 -71.89 22.10
C ASN A 109 -30.89 -70.54 22.28
N SER A 110 -29.65 -70.30 21.72
CA SER A 110 -29.00 -68.99 21.80
C SER A 110 -29.23 -68.06 20.58
N LYS A 111 -30.07 -68.47 19.60
CA LYS A 111 -30.34 -67.62 18.42
C LYS A 111 -31.50 -66.63 18.57
N LYS A 112 -32.19 -66.51 19.69
CA LYS A 112 -33.35 -65.62 19.85
C LYS A 112 -33.01 -64.22 20.46
N ASN A 113 -31.83 -64.04 21.07
CA ASN A 113 -31.56 -62.81 21.77
C ASN A 113 -30.88 -61.72 20.89
N ASN A 114 -30.33 -62.07 19.76
CA ASN A 114 -29.64 -61.11 18.91
C ASN A 114 -30.64 -60.15 18.17
N LYS A 115 -31.81 -60.61 17.80
CA LYS A 115 -32.83 -59.74 17.16
C LYS A 115 -33.33 -58.65 18.11
N ALA A 116 -33.52 -59.00 19.37
CA ALA A 116 -33.97 -57.98 20.36
C ALA A 116 -32.87 -56.96 20.69
N LEU A 117 -31.63 -57.37 20.71
CA LEU A 117 -30.46 -56.47 20.89
C LEU A 117 -30.30 -55.53 19.67
N TRP A 118 -30.32 -56.06 18.44
CA TRP A 118 -30.28 -55.32 17.21
C TRP A 118 -31.43 -54.31 17.06
N MET A 119 -32.67 -54.68 17.46
CA MET A 119 -33.80 -53.77 17.49
C MET A 119 -33.67 -52.66 18.53
N LYS A 120 -33.01 -52.93 19.68
CA LYS A 120 -32.72 -51.87 20.66
C LYS A 120 -31.64 -50.92 20.13
N ILE A 121 -30.55 -51.43 19.53
CA ILE A 121 -29.50 -50.63 18.90
C ILE A 121 -30.08 -49.79 17.78
N LEU A 122 -30.94 -50.34 16.90
CA LEU A 122 -31.59 -49.60 15.83
C LEU A 122 -32.53 -48.49 16.39
N ARG A 123 -33.29 -48.79 17.47
CA ARG A 123 -34.18 -47.82 18.11
C ARG A 123 -33.37 -46.69 18.76
N TYR A 124 -32.28 -46.97 19.50
CA TYR A 124 -31.41 -45.93 20.05
C TYR A 124 -30.66 -45.17 18.97
N GLY A 125 -30.26 -45.82 17.90
CA GLY A 125 -29.69 -45.17 16.71
C GLY A 125 -30.66 -44.22 16.05
N LEU A 126 -31.95 -44.59 15.91
CA LEU A 126 -33.01 -43.71 15.40
C LEU A 126 -33.27 -42.53 16.33
N TYR A 127 -33.31 -42.75 17.67
CA TYR A 127 -33.44 -41.62 18.62
C TYR A 127 -32.26 -40.69 18.56
N ALA A 128 -31.04 -41.19 18.51
CA ALA A 128 -29.83 -40.36 18.37
C ALA A 128 -29.85 -39.56 17.05
N ALA A 129 -30.24 -40.20 15.94
CA ALA A 129 -30.40 -39.52 14.64
C ALA A 129 -31.49 -38.44 14.69
N SER A 130 -32.64 -38.71 15.34
CA SER A 130 -33.70 -37.71 15.52
C SER A 130 -33.24 -36.52 16.35
N VAL A 131 -32.54 -36.75 17.46
CA VAL A 131 -31.94 -35.68 18.28
C VAL A 131 -30.92 -34.86 17.49
N ALA A 132 -30.07 -35.51 16.72
CA ALA A 132 -29.09 -34.85 15.86
C ALA A 132 -29.77 -33.97 14.79
N ILE A 133 -30.82 -34.47 14.14
CA ILE A 133 -31.61 -33.71 13.15
C ILE A 133 -32.27 -32.48 13.79
N ILE A 134 -32.92 -32.67 14.98
CA ILE A 134 -33.56 -31.57 15.71
C ILE A 134 -32.52 -30.52 16.12
N SER A 135 -31.33 -30.97 16.62
CA SER A 135 -30.27 -30.07 17.00
C SER A 135 -29.71 -29.27 15.80
N LEU A 136 -29.57 -29.94 14.66
CA LEU A 136 -29.13 -29.28 13.40
C LEU A 136 -30.18 -28.26 12.93
N PHE A 137 -31.45 -28.62 13.02
CA PHE A 137 -32.55 -27.72 12.67
C PHE A 137 -32.58 -26.47 13.56
N LEU A 138 -32.44 -26.64 14.86
CA LEU A 138 -32.37 -25.51 15.80
C LEU A 138 -31.16 -24.64 15.53
N LEU A 139 -30.01 -25.23 15.19
CA LEU A 139 -28.81 -24.51 14.80
C LEU A 139 -29.03 -23.71 13.51
N CYS A 140 -29.71 -24.29 12.51
CA CYS A 140 -30.06 -23.56 11.29
C CYS A 140 -30.99 -22.38 11.58
N VAL A 141 -32.00 -22.56 12.42
CA VAL A 141 -32.89 -21.48 12.86
C VAL A 141 -32.10 -20.36 13.57
N PHE A 142 -31.19 -20.73 14.44
CA PHE A 142 -30.31 -19.77 15.11
C PHE A 142 -29.44 -18.99 14.12
N TRP A 143 -28.87 -19.63 13.10
CA TRP A 143 -28.11 -18.95 12.06
C TRP A 143 -28.97 -18.05 11.17
N ILE A 144 -30.21 -18.44 10.87
CA ILE A 144 -31.18 -17.60 10.14
C ILE A 144 -31.51 -16.34 10.95
N TYR A 145 -31.71 -16.49 12.27
CA TYR A 145 -31.92 -15.32 13.15
C TYR A 145 -30.75 -14.33 13.13
N GLN A 146 -29.54 -14.80 12.88
CA GLN A 146 -28.35 -13.98 12.73
C GLN A 146 -28.11 -13.48 11.29
N ALA A 147 -28.99 -13.81 10.34
CA ALA A 147 -28.85 -13.33 8.97
C ALA A 147 -29.06 -11.80 8.92
N PRO A 148 -28.35 -11.09 8.03
CA PRO A 148 -28.64 -9.67 7.80
C PRO A 148 -30.09 -9.48 7.36
N ALA A 149 -30.65 -8.30 7.64
CA ALA A 149 -31.98 -7.96 7.17
C ALA A 149 -31.99 -7.95 5.63
N PHE A 150 -33.03 -8.53 5.04
CA PHE A 150 -33.27 -8.42 3.61
C PHE A 150 -33.79 -7.01 3.33
N ASP A 151 -32.98 -6.18 2.68
CA ASP A 151 -33.34 -4.84 2.25
C ASP A 151 -33.32 -4.77 0.72
N SER A 152 -34.50 -4.59 0.12
CA SER A 152 -34.65 -4.47 -1.34
C SER A 152 -33.92 -3.25 -1.92
N LYS A 153 -33.78 -2.18 -1.12
CA LYS A 153 -33.07 -0.96 -1.54
C LYS A 153 -31.60 -1.22 -1.90
N ILE A 154 -30.96 -2.21 -1.25
CA ILE A 154 -29.59 -2.61 -1.59
C ILE A 154 -29.52 -3.23 -3.00
N LEU A 155 -30.61 -3.89 -3.42
CA LEU A 155 -30.73 -4.44 -4.78
C LEU A 155 -31.03 -3.36 -5.83
N ASP A 156 -31.67 -2.26 -5.44
CA ASP A 156 -32.00 -1.16 -6.35
C ASP A 156 -30.87 -0.11 -6.39
N ASN A 157 -29.99 -0.12 -5.39
CA ASN A 157 -28.97 0.91 -5.23
C ASN A 157 -27.72 0.60 -6.08
N ASN A 158 -27.63 1.27 -7.23
CA ASN A 158 -26.48 1.27 -8.13
C ASN A 158 -25.63 2.54 -7.96
N SER A 159 -25.60 3.09 -6.75
CA SER A 159 -24.96 4.35 -6.48
C SER A 159 -23.43 4.17 -6.40
N ARG A 160 -22.69 4.91 -7.23
CA ARG A 160 -21.24 5.02 -7.12
C ARG A 160 -20.85 5.72 -5.84
N THR A 161 -19.72 5.30 -5.29
CA THR A 161 -19.05 6.05 -4.24
C THR A 161 -18.49 7.36 -4.79
N VAL A 162 -18.84 8.47 -4.18
CA VAL A 162 -18.37 9.82 -4.57
C VAL A 162 -17.33 10.29 -3.57
N VAL A 163 -16.21 10.80 -4.09
CA VAL A 163 -15.11 11.33 -3.28
C VAL A 163 -15.04 12.84 -3.42
N TYR A 164 -14.96 13.52 -2.28
CA TYR A 164 -14.85 14.96 -2.17
C TYR A 164 -13.48 15.36 -1.62
N ASP A 165 -12.92 16.46 -2.12
CA ASP A 165 -11.69 17.07 -1.62
C ASP A 165 -11.90 17.77 -0.24
N ALA A 166 -10.84 18.39 0.29
CA ALA A 166 -10.88 19.11 1.56
C ALA A 166 -11.85 20.30 1.55
N ASN A 167 -12.21 20.81 0.37
CA ASN A 167 -13.14 21.92 0.15
C ASN A 167 -14.55 21.46 -0.22
N ASN A 168 -14.84 20.16 -0.15
CA ASN A 168 -16.08 19.50 -0.52
C ASN A 168 -16.42 19.59 -2.03
N ASN A 169 -15.43 19.75 -2.90
CA ASN A 169 -15.60 19.58 -4.34
C ASN A 169 -15.52 18.09 -4.70
N GLU A 170 -16.38 17.64 -5.60
CA GLU A 170 -16.30 16.29 -6.16
C GLU A 170 -15.03 16.14 -7.00
N VAL A 171 -14.22 15.11 -6.69
CA VAL A 171 -12.96 14.82 -7.37
C VAL A 171 -12.90 13.45 -8.00
N ALA A 172 -13.77 12.53 -7.56
CA ALA A 172 -13.83 11.18 -8.13
C ALA A 172 -15.21 10.55 -7.94
N LYS A 173 -15.57 9.71 -8.89
CA LYS A 173 -16.61 8.71 -8.75
C LYS A 173 -15.96 7.34 -8.85
N LEU A 174 -15.95 6.62 -7.74
CA LEU A 174 -15.35 5.30 -7.63
C LEU A 174 -16.44 4.22 -7.68
N GLY A 175 -16.03 3.04 -8.11
CA GLY A 175 -16.96 1.93 -8.29
C GLY A 175 -17.52 1.88 -9.70
N ASN A 176 -18.26 0.85 -9.93
CA ASN A 176 -18.66 0.52 -11.28
C ASN A 176 -19.63 1.55 -11.83
N GLN A 177 -19.33 2.00 -13.02
CA GLN A 177 -20.41 2.40 -13.90
C GLN A 177 -21.15 1.11 -14.22
N ILE A 178 -22.22 0.81 -13.46
CA ILE A 178 -23.24 -0.02 -14.02
C ILE A 178 -23.71 0.81 -15.21
N GLY A 179 -23.25 0.38 -16.39
CA GLY A 179 -23.76 0.90 -17.63
C GLY A 179 -25.28 0.86 -17.54
N GLU A 180 -25.97 1.53 -18.39
CA GLU A 180 -27.44 1.50 -18.47
C GLU A 180 -27.93 0.12 -18.03
N ASN A 181 -28.78 0.05 -17.00
CA ASN A 181 -29.36 -1.20 -16.55
C ASN A 181 -30.00 -1.89 -17.73
N LEU A 182 -29.68 -3.16 -17.90
CA LEU A 182 -30.42 -4.01 -18.84
C LEU A 182 -31.83 -4.18 -18.27
N GLU A 183 -32.80 -3.99 -19.11
CA GLU A 183 -34.12 -4.55 -18.90
C GLU A 183 -34.15 -5.99 -19.40
N THR A 184 -35.08 -6.81 -18.92
CA THR A 184 -35.17 -8.22 -19.32
C THR A 184 -35.30 -8.37 -20.82
N ALA A 185 -36.04 -7.48 -21.48
CA ALA A 185 -36.23 -7.46 -22.92
C ALA A 185 -34.93 -7.18 -23.74
N ASP A 186 -33.90 -6.59 -23.12
CA ASP A 186 -32.64 -6.28 -23.80
C ASP A 186 -31.70 -7.49 -23.90
N ILE A 187 -32.02 -8.60 -23.24
CA ILE A 187 -31.14 -9.77 -23.14
C ILE A 187 -31.52 -10.76 -24.26
N PRO A 188 -30.63 -10.95 -25.27
CA PRO A 188 -30.91 -11.91 -26.34
C PRO A 188 -31.09 -13.34 -25.79
N GLU A 189 -32.03 -14.09 -26.31
CA GLU A 189 -32.32 -15.47 -25.89
C GLU A 189 -31.06 -16.34 -25.82
N LYS A 190 -30.21 -16.28 -26.85
CA LYS A 190 -28.94 -17.03 -26.89
C LYS A 190 -27.95 -16.63 -25.77
N MET A 191 -27.97 -15.36 -25.38
CA MET A 191 -27.14 -14.89 -24.23
C MET A 191 -27.71 -15.41 -22.91
N GLN A 192 -29.02 -15.37 -22.74
CA GLN A 192 -29.70 -15.96 -21.58
C GLN A 192 -29.42 -17.46 -21.50
N ASP A 193 -29.57 -18.20 -22.62
CA ASP A 193 -29.26 -19.61 -22.73
C ASP A 193 -27.82 -19.95 -22.35
N ALA A 194 -26.83 -19.13 -22.79
CA ALA A 194 -25.43 -19.33 -22.45
C ALA A 194 -25.15 -19.21 -20.93
N ILE A 195 -25.73 -18.19 -20.30
CA ILE A 195 -25.61 -17.98 -18.85
C ILE A 195 -26.32 -19.11 -18.09
N LEU A 196 -27.56 -19.43 -18.45
CA LEU A 196 -28.35 -20.45 -17.79
C LEU A 196 -27.70 -21.82 -17.91
N ALA A 197 -27.25 -22.23 -19.11
CA ALA A 197 -26.56 -23.50 -19.34
C ALA A 197 -25.33 -23.67 -18.46
N THR A 198 -24.68 -22.57 -18.10
CA THR A 198 -23.42 -22.57 -17.34
C THR A 198 -23.66 -22.52 -15.85
N GLU A 199 -24.55 -21.64 -15.41
CA GLU A 199 -24.73 -21.30 -14.01
C GLU A 199 -25.91 -22.09 -13.37
N ASP A 200 -27.07 -22.11 -14.05
CA ASP A 200 -28.28 -22.69 -13.51
C ASP A 200 -29.30 -23.01 -14.60
N ASN A 201 -29.10 -24.14 -15.29
CA ASN A 201 -29.87 -24.50 -16.49
C ASN A 201 -31.39 -24.72 -16.25
N ARG A 202 -31.80 -24.84 -14.99
CA ARG A 202 -33.20 -25.02 -14.59
C ARG A 202 -33.70 -23.87 -13.73
N PHE A 203 -33.08 -22.72 -13.80
CA PHE A 203 -33.37 -21.57 -12.93
C PHE A 203 -34.86 -21.21 -12.88
N PHE A 204 -35.57 -21.32 -13.99
CA PHE A 204 -37.01 -21.01 -14.10
C PHE A 204 -37.91 -22.16 -13.62
N GLU A 205 -37.35 -23.34 -13.34
CA GLU A 205 -38.10 -24.54 -12.97
C GLU A 205 -38.12 -24.87 -11.47
N HIS A 206 -37.19 -24.28 -10.69
CA HIS A 206 -37.05 -24.54 -9.26
C HIS A 206 -37.16 -23.25 -8.43
N GLY A 207 -37.36 -23.39 -7.11
CA GLY A 207 -37.34 -22.26 -6.17
C GLY A 207 -35.91 -21.82 -5.81
N ALA A 208 -35.79 -21.02 -4.73
CA ALA A 208 -34.53 -20.43 -4.28
C ALA A 208 -33.38 -21.42 -4.09
N VAL A 209 -33.71 -22.68 -3.79
CA VAL A 209 -32.73 -23.79 -3.67
C VAL A 209 -33.17 -24.93 -4.61
N ASP A 210 -32.25 -25.36 -5.48
CA ASP A 210 -32.45 -26.56 -6.31
C ASP A 210 -32.10 -27.81 -5.50
N PHE A 211 -33.10 -28.45 -4.90
CA PHE A 211 -32.92 -29.66 -4.11
C PHE A 211 -32.40 -30.86 -4.92
N ARG A 212 -32.70 -30.96 -6.20
CA ARG A 212 -32.15 -32.03 -7.07
C ARG A 212 -30.63 -31.85 -7.28
N ARG A 213 -30.20 -30.63 -7.58
CA ARG A 213 -28.75 -30.33 -7.68
C ARG A 213 -28.06 -30.47 -6.32
N LEU A 214 -28.69 -30.06 -5.22
CA LEU A 214 -28.13 -30.19 -3.88
C LEU A 214 -27.85 -31.66 -3.53
N VAL A 215 -28.82 -32.57 -3.74
CA VAL A 215 -28.63 -34.02 -3.52
C VAL A 215 -27.55 -34.56 -4.46
N GLY A 216 -27.57 -34.19 -5.73
CA GLY A 216 -26.54 -34.59 -6.72
C GLY A 216 -25.15 -34.15 -6.31
N ALA A 217 -25.01 -32.92 -5.83
CA ALA A 217 -23.72 -32.38 -5.36
C ALA A 217 -23.22 -33.07 -4.08
N VAL A 218 -24.11 -33.42 -3.15
CA VAL A 218 -23.74 -34.21 -1.95
C VAL A 218 -23.21 -35.59 -2.35
N VAL A 219 -23.89 -36.28 -3.25
CA VAL A 219 -23.46 -37.61 -3.75
C VAL A 219 -22.14 -37.48 -4.51
N SER A 220 -22.01 -36.49 -5.41
CA SER A 220 -20.80 -36.26 -6.20
C SER A 220 -19.60 -35.92 -5.29
N ASN A 221 -19.78 -35.08 -4.27
CA ASN A 221 -18.74 -34.73 -3.31
C ASN A 221 -18.31 -35.92 -2.43
N LEU A 222 -19.22 -36.86 -2.13
CA LEU A 222 -18.91 -38.07 -1.40
C LEU A 222 -18.14 -39.10 -2.26
N THR A 223 -18.39 -39.11 -3.58
CA THR A 223 -17.78 -40.10 -4.49
C THR A 223 -16.54 -39.59 -5.24
N SER A 224 -16.49 -38.31 -5.53
CA SER A 224 -15.46 -37.71 -6.39
C SER A 224 -14.64 -36.59 -5.70
N GLY A 225 -14.84 -36.35 -4.40
CA GLY A 225 -14.13 -35.35 -3.61
C GLY A 225 -14.86 -34.01 -3.52
N PHE A 226 -14.56 -33.25 -2.45
CA PHE A 226 -15.17 -31.95 -2.17
C PHE A 226 -14.93 -30.97 -3.31
N GLY A 227 -16.00 -30.36 -3.82
CA GLY A 227 -15.93 -29.28 -4.83
C GLY A 227 -16.14 -29.76 -6.28
N SER A 228 -16.47 -31.03 -6.50
CA SER A 228 -16.65 -31.59 -7.85
C SER A 228 -17.89 -31.08 -8.59
N GLN A 229 -18.89 -30.57 -7.88
CA GLN A 229 -20.10 -29.99 -8.48
C GLN A 229 -20.65 -28.83 -7.66
N GLY A 230 -20.88 -27.65 -8.29
CA GLY A 230 -21.53 -26.49 -7.70
C GLY A 230 -23.06 -26.68 -7.65
N ALA A 231 -23.68 -26.38 -6.49
CA ALA A 231 -25.12 -26.53 -6.28
C ALA A 231 -25.82 -25.19 -6.01
N SER A 232 -25.16 -24.05 -6.16
CA SER A 232 -25.75 -22.73 -5.90
C SER A 232 -26.63 -22.32 -7.08
N THR A 233 -27.82 -21.78 -6.78
CA THR A 233 -28.74 -21.20 -7.77
C THR A 233 -28.34 -19.76 -8.09
N ILE A 234 -28.86 -19.18 -9.17
CA ILE A 234 -28.68 -17.76 -9.52
C ILE A 234 -29.17 -16.86 -8.38
N SER A 235 -30.34 -17.16 -7.77
CA SER A 235 -30.85 -16.44 -6.62
C SER A 235 -29.88 -16.43 -5.43
N GLN A 236 -29.29 -17.59 -5.14
CA GLN A 236 -28.27 -17.71 -4.10
C GLN A 236 -26.98 -16.95 -4.44
N GLN A 237 -26.55 -16.96 -5.70
CA GLN A 237 -25.37 -16.22 -6.15
C GLN A 237 -25.59 -14.71 -6.07
N LEU A 238 -26.78 -14.20 -6.43
CA LEU A 238 -27.14 -12.79 -6.29
C LEU A 238 -27.10 -12.37 -4.82
N ILE A 239 -27.74 -13.14 -3.93
CA ILE A 239 -27.72 -12.89 -2.48
C ILE A 239 -26.32 -12.90 -1.91
N LYS A 240 -25.53 -13.93 -2.27
CA LYS A 240 -24.14 -14.02 -1.83
C LYS A 240 -23.35 -12.75 -2.16
N ARG A 241 -23.49 -12.24 -3.38
CA ARG A 241 -22.78 -11.07 -3.89
C ARG A 241 -23.29 -9.73 -3.35
N THR A 242 -24.50 -9.70 -2.80
CA THR A 242 -25.16 -8.46 -2.36
C THR A 242 -25.23 -8.32 -0.84
N PHE A 243 -25.47 -9.40 -0.11
CA PHE A 243 -25.79 -9.38 1.34
C PHE A 243 -24.83 -10.15 2.23
N LEU A 244 -23.98 -11.04 1.66
CA LEU A 244 -23.19 -11.97 2.44
C LEU A 244 -21.71 -11.90 2.06
N ASP A 245 -20.86 -12.39 2.98
CA ASP A 245 -19.44 -12.56 2.77
C ASP A 245 -19.08 -13.86 2.02
N ASP A 246 -17.85 -13.98 1.47
CA ASP A 246 -17.37 -15.19 0.78
C ASP A 246 -16.82 -16.27 1.72
N ASN A 247 -16.89 -16.09 3.05
CA ASN A 247 -16.46 -17.10 4.01
C ASN A 247 -17.15 -18.44 3.75
N LYS A 248 -16.39 -19.43 3.35
CA LYS A 248 -16.90 -20.78 3.05
C LYS A 248 -17.34 -21.49 4.33
N SER A 249 -18.48 -21.10 4.89
CA SER A 249 -19.05 -21.71 6.09
C SER A 249 -20.44 -22.27 5.85
N VAL A 250 -20.81 -23.29 6.61
CA VAL A 250 -22.17 -23.84 6.59
C VAL A 250 -23.18 -22.81 7.06
N LYS A 251 -22.84 -21.98 8.06
CA LYS A 251 -23.66 -20.87 8.53
C LYS A 251 -24.05 -19.94 7.38
N ARG A 252 -23.07 -19.45 6.62
CA ARG A 252 -23.29 -18.58 5.47
C ARG A 252 -24.20 -19.24 4.44
N LYS A 253 -23.99 -20.54 4.15
CA LYS A 253 -24.81 -21.26 3.16
C LYS A 253 -26.27 -21.40 3.58
N VAL A 254 -26.54 -21.53 4.88
CA VAL A 254 -27.91 -21.51 5.43
C VAL A 254 -28.54 -20.11 5.30
N GLN A 255 -27.77 -19.07 5.63
CA GLN A 255 -28.21 -17.67 5.48
C GLN A 255 -28.45 -17.30 4.01
N GLU A 256 -27.59 -17.72 3.10
CA GLU A 256 -27.73 -17.58 1.65
C GLU A 256 -29.03 -18.20 1.13
N ALA A 257 -29.33 -19.44 1.54
CA ALA A 257 -30.55 -20.10 1.16
C ALA A 257 -31.82 -19.39 1.69
N TYR A 258 -31.78 -18.93 2.93
CA TYR A 258 -32.86 -18.16 3.54
C TYR A 258 -33.12 -16.82 2.85
N LEU A 259 -32.04 -16.05 2.60
CA LEU A 259 -32.16 -14.76 1.93
C LEU A 259 -32.57 -14.91 0.46
N ALA A 260 -32.10 -15.95 -0.23
CA ALA A 260 -32.54 -16.29 -1.58
C ALA A 260 -34.04 -16.62 -1.63
N TYR A 261 -34.55 -17.33 -0.61
CA TYR A 261 -36.01 -17.54 -0.45
C TYR A 261 -36.75 -16.21 -0.26
N LYS A 262 -36.22 -15.30 0.55
CA LYS A 262 -36.77 -13.96 0.70
C LYS A 262 -36.76 -13.16 -0.60
N LEU A 263 -35.67 -13.26 -1.38
CA LEU A 263 -35.56 -12.62 -2.68
C LEU A 263 -36.71 -13.10 -3.62
N GLU A 264 -36.92 -14.39 -3.75
CA GLU A 264 -37.96 -14.97 -4.62
C GLU A 264 -39.41 -14.78 -4.10
N GLN A 265 -39.57 -14.32 -2.86
CA GLN A 265 -40.86 -13.84 -2.33
C GLN A 265 -41.20 -12.41 -2.80
N ASN A 266 -40.19 -11.61 -3.18
CA ASN A 266 -40.36 -10.20 -3.50
C ASN A 266 -40.20 -9.92 -5.01
N TYR A 267 -39.51 -10.81 -5.75
CA TYR A 267 -39.21 -10.61 -7.16
C TYR A 267 -39.45 -11.90 -7.96
N ASP A 268 -39.92 -11.76 -9.20
CA ASP A 268 -40.03 -12.87 -10.14
C ASP A 268 -38.66 -13.32 -10.66
N LYS A 269 -38.61 -14.44 -11.31
CA LYS A 269 -37.39 -15.06 -11.83
C LYS A 269 -36.68 -14.21 -12.89
N GLU A 270 -37.46 -13.57 -13.74
CA GLU A 270 -36.97 -12.67 -14.79
C GLU A 270 -36.26 -11.46 -14.20
N SER A 271 -36.90 -10.84 -13.20
CA SER A 271 -36.30 -9.72 -12.45
C SER A 271 -35.01 -10.14 -11.73
N ILE A 272 -35.01 -11.29 -11.05
CA ILE A 272 -33.84 -11.83 -10.37
C ILE A 272 -32.70 -12.13 -11.37
N PHE A 273 -33.01 -12.70 -12.53
CA PHE A 273 -32.03 -12.94 -13.58
C PHE A 273 -31.45 -11.63 -14.09
N THR A 274 -32.29 -10.65 -14.36
CA THR A 274 -31.88 -9.31 -14.80
C THR A 274 -30.98 -8.59 -13.75
N MET A 275 -31.35 -8.62 -12.47
CA MET A 275 -30.53 -8.12 -11.37
C MET A 275 -29.19 -8.83 -11.29
N TYR A 276 -29.17 -10.16 -11.52
CA TYR A 276 -27.96 -10.96 -11.51
C TYR A 276 -27.00 -10.53 -12.63
N VAL A 277 -27.46 -10.48 -13.88
CA VAL A 277 -26.61 -10.12 -15.03
C VAL A 277 -26.13 -8.67 -15.00
N ASN A 278 -26.85 -7.77 -14.36
CA ASN A 278 -26.45 -6.40 -14.14
C ASN A 278 -25.35 -6.24 -13.08
N ARG A 279 -25.13 -7.26 -12.22
CA ARG A 279 -24.18 -7.21 -11.09
C ARG A 279 -22.99 -8.14 -11.20
N ILE A 280 -22.93 -8.97 -12.23
CA ILE A 280 -21.82 -9.89 -12.43
C ILE A 280 -20.52 -9.12 -12.70
N TYR A 281 -19.43 -9.58 -12.11
CA TYR A 281 -18.08 -9.12 -12.38
C TYR A 281 -17.46 -9.88 -13.55
N TYR A 282 -16.87 -9.13 -14.50
CA TYR A 282 -16.33 -9.64 -15.76
C TYR A 282 -14.82 -9.40 -15.92
N SER A 283 -14.05 -9.20 -14.83
CA SER A 283 -12.64 -8.77 -14.80
C SER A 283 -12.47 -7.27 -15.11
N ASP A 284 -11.25 -6.75 -14.92
CA ASP A 284 -10.83 -5.38 -15.24
C ASP A 284 -11.75 -4.29 -14.65
N GLY A 285 -12.39 -4.56 -13.49
CA GLY A 285 -13.35 -3.62 -12.88
C GLY A 285 -14.68 -3.52 -13.63
N VAL A 286 -14.94 -4.40 -14.60
CA VAL A 286 -16.16 -4.39 -15.40
C VAL A 286 -17.26 -5.20 -14.72
N TYR A 287 -18.39 -4.55 -14.47
CA TYR A 287 -19.58 -5.19 -13.92
C TYR A 287 -20.79 -4.94 -14.81
N GLY A 288 -21.67 -5.93 -14.86
CA GLY A 288 -22.85 -5.90 -15.70
C GLY A 288 -22.58 -6.34 -17.13
N LEU A 289 -23.50 -7.15 -17.63
CA LEU A 289 -23.38 -7.80 -18.94
C LEU A 289 -23.32 -6.80 -20.11
N LYS A 290 -24.12 -5.74 -20.08
CA LYS A 290 -24.13 -4.68 -21.12
C LYS A 290 -22.78 -3.96 -21.16
N THR A 291 -22.26 -3.61 -19.98
CA THR A 291 -20.94 -2.99 -19.85
C THR A 291 -19.85 -3.93 -20.36
N ALA A 292 -19.92 -5.23 -20.03
CA ALA A 292 -18.96 -6.22 -20.52
C ALA A 292 -18.98 -6.35 -22.05
N ALA A 293 -20.15 -6.37 -22.67
CA ALA A 293 -20.27 -6.38 -24.13
C ALA A 293 -19.63 -5.16 -24.79
N LYS A 294 -19.86 -3.97 -24.23
CA LYS A 294 -19.22 -2.73 -24.69
C LYS A 294 -17.73 -2.71 -24.40
N TYR A 295 -17.31 -3.20 -23.23
CA TYR A 295 -15.90 -3.24 -22.84
C TYR A 295 -15.08 -4.14 -23.74
N TYR A 296 -15.48 -5.39 -23.89
CA TYR A 296 -14.72 -6.38 -24.62
C TYR A 296 -14.85 -6.23 -26.15
N TYR A 297 -16.03 -5.85 -26.64
CA TYR A 297 -16.36 -5.91 -28.06
C TYR A 297 -16.85 -4.59 -28.68
N GLY A 298 -17.15 -3.56 -27.89
CA GLY A 298 -17.73 -2.29 -28.39
C GLY A 298 -19.14 -2.44 -28.95
N LYS A 299 -19.82 -3.54 -28.63
CA LYS A 299 -21.09 -3.94 -29.23
C LYS A 299 -22.24 -3.92 -28.23
N ASP A 300 -23.44 -3.78 -28.72
CA ASP A 300 -24.65 -4.12 -27.96
C ASP A 300 -24.83 -5.64 -27.92
N LEU A 301 -25.59 -6.14 -26.94
CA LEU A 301 -25.77 -7.58 -26.72
C LEU A 301 -26.33 -8.30 -27.95
N SER A 302 -27.26 -7.66 -28.65
CA SER A 302 -27.88 -8.18 -29.88
C SER A 302 -26.90 -8.33 -31.05
N GLN A 303 -25.74 -7.66 -31.00
CA GLN A 303 -24.71 -7.68 -32.05
C GLN A 303 -23.60 -8.70 -31.79
N LEU A 304 -23.62 -9.35 -30.60
CA LEU A 304 -22.64 -10.35 -30.24
C LEU A 304 -22.85 -11.65 -31.04
N THR A 305 -21.74 -12.24 -31.44
CA THR A 305 -21.75 -13.60 -32.05
C THR A 305 -21.84 -14.66 -30.96
N LEU A 306 -22.26 -15.88 -31.31
CA LEU A 306 -22.34 -16.99 -30.37
C LEU A 306 -21.03 -17.24 -29.58
N PRO A 307 -19.83 -17.28 -30.20
CA PRO A 307 -18.59 -17.42 -29.39
C PRO A 307 -18.32 -16.24 -28.48
N GLN A 308 -18.72 -15.01 -28.81
CA GLN A 308 -18.60 -13.84 -27.94
C GLN A 308 -19.56 -13.92 -26.75
N MET A 309 -20.82 -14.33 -26.99
CA MET A 309 -21.81 -14.59 -25.94
C MET A 309 -21.33 -15.67 -24.97
N ALA A 310 -20.79 -16.79 -25.51
CA ALA A 310 -20.26 -17.89 -24.71
C ALA A 310 -19.03 -17.50 -23.88
N LEU A 311 -18.14 -16.63 -24.41
CA LEU A 311 -17.04 -16.10 -23.63
C LEU A 311 -17.55 -15.27 -22.44
N LEU A 312 -18.42 -14.30 -22.69
CA LEU A 312 -18.99 -13.47 -21.63
C LEU A 312 -19.75 -14.31 -20.58
N ALA A 313 -20.54 -15.29 -20.99
CA ALA A 313 -21.21 -16.20 -20.05
C ALA A 313 -20.23 -17.07 -19.23
N GLY A 314 -19.02 -17.29 -19.76
CA GLY A 314 -17.99 -18.08 -19.08
C GLY A 314 -17.17 -17.33 -18.04
N LEU A 315 -16.97 -16.02 -18.20
CA LEU A 315 -16.10 -15.20 -17.35
C LEU A 315 -16.49 -15.21 -15.86
N PRO A 316 -17.78 -15.14 -15.47
CA PRO A 316 -18.19 -14.93 -14.06
C PRO A 316 -17.73 -15.97 -13.06
N GLN A 317 -17.37 -17.17 -13.49
CA GLN A 317 -16.90 -18.24 -12.61
C GLN A 317 -15.55 -17.90 -11.96
N HIS A 318 -14.59 -17.40 -12.75
CA HIS A 318 -13.27 -16.94 -12.31
C HIS A 318 -12.80 -15.79 -13.24
N PRO A 319 -13.34 -14.57 -13.08
CA PRO A 319 -13.18 -13.51 -14.08
C PRO A 319 -11.73 -13.17 -14.39
N ASN A 320 -10.88 -13.01 -13.37
CA ASN A 320 -9.47 -12.69 -13.56
C ASN A 320 -8.66 -13.85 -14.18
N THR A 321 -9.07 -15.11 -13.95
CA THR A 321 -8.41 -16.28 -14.55
C THR A 321 -8.78 -16.45 -16.02
N TYR A 322 -10.02 -16.12 -16.37
CA TYR A 322 -10.55 -16.29 -17.72
C TYR A 322 -10.54 -14.99 -18.54
N ASN A 323 -9.86 -13.94 -18.03
CA ASN A 323 -9.70 -12.69 -18.77
C ASN A 323 -8.95 -12.96 -20.08
N PRO A 324 -9.57 -12.71 -21.27
CA PRO A 324 -8.97 -13.03 -22.55
C PRO A 324 -7.73 -12.18 -22.87
N TYR A 325 -7.56 -11.02 -22.25
CA TYR A 325 -6.36 -10.18 -22.40
C TYR A 325 -5.15 -10.79 -21.69
N ASP A 326 -5.37 -11.43 -20.54
CA ASP A 326 -4.28 -11.95 -19.69
C ASP A 326 -4.02 -13.44 -19.95
N ASN A 327 -5.09 -14.23 -20.18
CA ASN A 327 -5.02 -15.69 -20.31
C ASN A 327 -5.90 -16.21 -21.45
N PRO A 328 -5.55 -15.96 -22.72
CA PRO A 328 -6.38 -16.34 -23.85
C PRO A 328 -6.66 -17.85 -23.96
N GLU A 329 -5.70 -18.71 -23.56
CA GLU A 329 -5.90 -20.16 -23.55
C GLU A 329 -6.96 -20.59 -22.52
N ALA A 330 -6.90 -20.04 -21.30
CA ALA A 330 -7.89 -20.32 -20.26
C ALA A 330 -9.28 -19.77 -20.65
N ALA A 331 -9.32 -18.59 -21.22
CA ALA A 331 -10.53 -17.96 -21.76
C ALA A 331 -11.17 -18.84 -22.86
N LYS A 332 -10.36 -19.34 -23.80
CA LYS A 332 -10.79 -20.26 -24.86
C LYS A 332 -11.37 -21.56 -24.28
N ALA A 333 -10.66 -22.20 -23.38
CA ALA A 333 -11.11 -23.44 -22.75
C ALA A 333 -12.43 -23.25 -22.01
N ARG A 334 -12.61 -22.12 -21.33
CA ARG A 334 -13.83 -21.78 -20.62
C ARG A 334 -15.00 -21.49 -21.58
N ARG A 335 -14.76 -20.70 -22.63
CA ARG A 335 -15.74 -20.46 -23.70
C ARG A 335 -16.22 -21.77 -24.32
N ASP A 336 -15.28 -22.64 -24.66
CA ASP A 336 -15.58 -23.94 -25.30
C ASP A 336 -16.39 -24.85 -24.35
N THR A 337 -16.15 -24.76 -23.03
CA THR A 337 -16.98 -25.41 -22.02
C THR A 337 -18.42 -24.88 -22.02
N VAL A 338 -18.61 -23.56 -22.12
CA VAL A 338 -19.96 -22.95 -22.19
C VAL A 338 -20.69 -23.45 -23.46
N LEU A 339 -20.02 -23.42 -24.60
CA LEU A 339 -20.60 -23.91 -25.88
C LEU A 339 -21.01 -25.40 -25.78
N TYR A 340 -20.16 -26.21 -25.13
CA TYR A 340 -20.50 -27.62 -24.88
C TYR A 340 -21.74 -27.74 -23.96
N LEU A 341 -21.82 -26.96 -22.90
CA LEU A 341 -22.99 -26.99 -21.98
C LEU A 341 -24.27 -26.51 -22.70
N MET A 342 -24.20 -25.50 -23.55
CA MET A 342 -25.32 -25.06 -24.37
C MET A 342 -25.79 -26.18 -25.30
N GLN A 343 -24.90 -26.88 -25.97
CA GLN A 343 -25.20 -28.03 -26.80
C GLN A 343 -25.80 -29.17 -25.94
N TYR A 344 -25.16 -29.50 -24.85
CA TYR A 344 -25.61 -30.58 -23.95
C TYR A 344 -27.03 -30.38 -23.40
N HIS A 345 -27.41 -29.11 -23.17
CA HIS A 345 -28.76 -28.74 -22.75
C HIS A 345 -29.73 -28.42 -23.89
N GLY A 346 -29.31 -28.69 -25.16
CA GLY A 346 -30.16 -28.54 -26.35
C GLY A 346 -30.46 -27.10 -26.74
N LYS A 347 -29.63 -26.15 -26.31
CA LYS A 347 -29.78 -24.72 -26.56
C LYS A 347 -29.18 -24.29 -27.93
N ILE A 348 -28.22 -25.04 -28.44
CA ILE A 348 -27.61 -24.90 -29.75
C ILE A 348 -27.37 -26.27 -30.39
N SER A 349 -27.23 -26.32 -31.72
CA SER A 349 -26.87 -27.52 -32.44
C SER A 349 -25.39 -27.89 -32.23
N GLU A 350 -25.03 -29.15 -32.46
CA GLU A 350 -23.63 -29.61 -32.45
C GLU A 350 -22.79 -28.91 -33.51
N ALA A 351 -23.40 -28.64 -34.67
CA ALA A 351 -22.74 -27.91 -35.77
C ALA A 351 -22.39 -26.47 -35.37
N ASP A 352 -23.31 -25.75 -34.70
CA ASP A 352 -23.08 -24.40 -34.22
C ASP A 352 -22.02 -24.36 -33.10
N ALA A 353 -22.08 -25.32 -32.17
CA ALA A 353 -21.08 -25.44 -31.11
C ALA A 353 -19.68 -25.65 -31.69
N THR A 354 -19.56 -26.62 -32.65
CA THR A 354 -18.29 -26.91 -33.30
C THR A 354 -17.74 -25.74 -34.08
N ALA A 355 -18.62 -25.03 -34.83
CA ALA A 355 -18.22 -23.84 -35.57
C ALA A 355 -17.74 -22.70 -34.64
N ALA A 356 -18.47 -22.46 -33.55
CA ALA A 356 -18.12 -21.44 -32.57
C ALA A 356 -16.80 -21.76 -31.84
N GLN A 357 -16.50 -23.01 -31.52
CA GLN A 357 -15.25 -23.43 -30.88
C GLN A 357 -14.00 -23.23 -31.75
N LYS A 358 -14.19 -23.27 -33.10
CA LYS A 358 -13.09 -23.01 -34.05
C LYS A 358 -12.72 -21.52 -34.18
N THR A 359 -13.59 -20.63 -33.74
CA THR A 359 -13.33 -19.18 -33.77
C THR A 359 -12.20 -18.84 -32.81
N ASP A 360 -11.27 -17.94 -33.22
CA ASP A 360 -10.26 -17.41 -32.32
C ASP A 360 -10.93 -16.65 -31.17
N VAL A 361 -10.51 -16.93 -29.92
CA VAL A 361 -11.05 -16.33 -28.71
C VAL A 361 -10.81 -14.81 -28.65
N LEU A 362 -9.74 -14.34 -29.30
CA LEU A 362 -9.41 -12.92 -29.35
C LEU A 362 -10.16 -12.20 -30.51
N SER A 363 -10.92 -12.94 -31.32
CA SER A 363 -11.63 -12.36 -32.49
C SER A 363 -12.65 -11.31 -32.06
N GLY A 364 -12.44 -10.08 -32.54
CA GLY A 364 -13.32 -8.94 -32.31
C GLY A 364 -13.16 -8.27 -30.95
N LEU A 365 -12.17 -8.67 -30.13
CA LEU A 365 -11.82 -7.94 -28.90
C LEU A 365 -11.24 -6.56 -29.26
N ILE A 366 -11.64 -5.53 -28.51
CA ILE A 366 -11.02 -4.20 -28.57
C ILE A 366 -9.60 -4.31 -28.01
N GLN A 367 -8.60 -3.86 -28.77
CA GLN A 367 -7.23 -3.81 -28.27
C GLN A 367 -7.12 -2.75 -27.15
N ARG A 368 -6.67 -3.15 -25.97
CA ARG A 368 -6.47 -2.29 -24.82
C ARG A 368 -5.13 -2.59 -24.18
N ASP A 369 -4.41 -1.57 -23.77
CA ASP A 369 -3.26 -1.76 -22.88
C ASP A 369 -3.72 -1.88 -21.40
N GLU A 370 -2.81 -2.29 -20.52
CA GLU A 370 -3.12 -2.52 -19.12
C GLU A 370 -3.60 -1.24 -18.41
N SER A 371 -3.08 -0.07 -18.80
CA SER A 371 -3.46 1.22 -18.22
C SER A 371 -4.87 1.64 -18.61
N GLU A 372 -5.28 1.39 -19.85
CA GLU A 372 -6.62 1.67 -20.35
C GLU A 372 -7.68 0.77 -19.70
N ARG A 373 -7.32 -0.48 -19.38
CA ARG A 373 -8.25 -1.45 -18.76
C ARG A 373 -8.69 -1.04 -17.36
N VAL A 374 -7.82 -0.37 -16.63
CA VAL A 374 -8.06 0.01 -15.22
C VAL A 374 -8.89 1.30 -15.09
N LEU A 375 -8.81 2.20 -16.06
CA LEU A 375 -9.44 3.54 -15.95
C LEU A 375 -10.95 3.55 -16.21
N LEU A 376 -11.53 2.50 -16.78
CA LEU A 376 -12.94 2.51 -17.21
C LEU A 376 -13.96 2.30 -16.09
N SER A 377 -13.54 1.75 -14.94
CA SER A 377 -14.42 1.48 -13.81
C SER A 377 -14.58 2.67 -12.85
N SER A 378 -13.70 3.64 -12.91
CA SER A 378 -13.69 4.77 -11.98
C SER A 378 -13.40 6.07 -12.73
N GLN A 379 -14.18 7.11 -12.46
CA GLN A 379 -14.02 8.43 -13.08
C GLN A 379 -13.28 9.36 -12.14
N PHE A 380 -12.00 9.58 -12.41
CA PHE A 380 -11.18 10.60 -11.76
C PHE A 380 -9.94 10.91 -12.63
N ASP A 381 -9.33 12.05 -12.38
CA ASP A 381 -8.07 12.44 -13.03
C ASP A 381 -6.94 11.51 -12.54
N SER A 382 -6.12 11.00 -13.45
CA SER A 382 -5.01 10.08 -13.18
C SER A 382 -4.03 10.60 -12.12
N LYS A 383 -3.91 11.91 -11.95
CA LYS A 383 -3.10 12.54 -10.88
C LYS A 383 -3.55 12.15 -9.48
N TYR A 384 -4.81 11.72 -9.30
CA TYR A 384 -5.36 11.26 -8.03
C TYR A 384 -5.21 9.76 -7.78
N THR A 385 -4.66 8.98 -8.73
CA THR A 385 -4.59 7.51 -8.63
C THR A 385 -4.01 7.02 -7.31
N SER A 386 -2.86 7.57 -6.89
CA SER A 386 -2.23 7.20 -5.61
C SER A 386 -3.11 7.52 -4.40
N TYR A 387 -3.82 8.62 -4.46
CA TYR A 387 -4.72 9.06 -3.40
C TYR A 387 -5.97 8.17 -3.33
N MET A 388 -6.56 7.82 -4.47
CA MET A 388 -7.71 6.91 -4.55
C MET A 388 -7.34 5.51 -4.08
N ASN A 389 -6.14 5.01 -4.41
CA ASN A 389 -5.62 3.76 -3.87
C ASN A 389 -5.54 3.77 -2.33
N GLN A 390 -5.14 4.89 -1.73
CA GLN A 390 -5.11 5.03 -0.28
C GLN A 390 -6.52 5.04 0.33
N ILE A 391 -7.49 5.71 -0.28
CA ILE A 391 -8.90 5.67 0.16
C ILE A 391 -9.42 4.23 0.17
N VAL A 392 -9.21 3.48 -0.92
CA VAL A 392 -9.62 2.08 -1.01
C VAL A 392 -8.97 1.23 0.09
N ASN A 393 -7.68 1.46 0.33
CA ASN A 393 -6.94 0.77 1.39
C ASN A 393 -7.50 1.08 2.79
N GLU A 394 -7.81 2.36 3.08
CA GLU A 394 -8.41 2.76 4.35
C GLU A 394 -9.80 2.17 4.55
N LEU A 395 -10.66 2.17 3.50
CA LEU A 395 -11.98 1.55 3.55
C LEU A 395 -11.88 0.06 3.85
N ARG A 396 -11.09 -0.68 3.07
CA ARG A 396 -10.94 -2.15 3.19
C ARG A 396 -10.34 -2.60 4.52
N ASN A 397 -9.50 -1.76 5.14
CA ASN A 397 -8.91 -2.05 6.45
C ASN A 397 -9.71 -1.47 7.62
N SER A 398 -10.81 -0.77 7.35
CA SER A 398 -11.65 -0.22 8.40
C SER A 398 -12.39 -1.30 9.17
N LYS A 399 -12.83 -0.97 10.39
CA LYS A 399 -13.62 -1.88 11.22
C LYS A 399 -14.93 -2.29 10.55
N GLU A 400 -15.52 -1.39 9.77
CA GLU A 400 -16.80 -1.56 9.10
C GLU A 400 -16.72 -2.47 7.87
N TYR A 401 -15.60 -2.40 7.12
CA TYR A 401 -15.52 -3.03 5.81
C TYR A 401 -14.41 -4.07 5.68
N LYS A 402 -13.59 -4.32 6.71
CA LYS A 402 -12.49 -5.32 6.65
C LYS A 402 -12.98 -6.75 6.39
N ASP A 403 -14.20 -7.05 6.80
CA ASP A 403 -14.85 -8.34 6.64
C ASP A 403 -15.93 -8.30 5.52
N TYR A 404 -16.04 -7.15 4.80
CA TYR A 404 -16.96 -7.00 3.66
C TYR A 404 -16.25 -7.45 2.38
N GLU A 405 -16.79 -8.50 1.77
CA GLU A 405 -16.16 -9.12 0.60
C GLU A 405 -16.67 -8.60 -0.74
N GLY A 406 -17.72 -7.79 -0.72
CA GLY A 406 -18.16 -7.03 -1.88
C GLY A 406 -17.18 -5.92 -2.24
N ASP A 407 -17.39 -5.29 -3.38
CA ASP A 407 -16.65 -4.07 -3.71
C ASP A 407 -17.23 -2.88 -2.95
N VAL A 408 -16.51 -2.44 -1.93
CA VAL A 408 -16.93 -1.33 -1.06
C VAL A 408 -17.21 -0.03 -1.85
N LEU A 409 -16.68 0.09 -3.06
CA LEU A 409 -16.86 1.24 -3.93
C LEU A 409 -18.26 1.30 -4.57
N ASN A 410 -19.00 0.21 -4.52
CA ASN A 410 -20.37 0.12 -5.05
C ASN A 410 -21.46 0.34 -3.98
N LEU A 411 -21.06 0.70 -2.75
CA LEU A 411 -21.99 0.96 -1.66
C LEU A 411 -22.64 2.35 -1.70
N GLY A 412 -22.31 3.17 -2.71
CA GLY A 412 -22.86 4.52 -2.83
C GLY A 412 -22.39 5.47 -1.73
N LEU A 413 -21.19 5.26 -1.21
CA LEU A 413 -20.64 6.07 -0.13
C LEU A 413 -20.35 7.50 -0.60
N LYS A 414 -20.46 8.45 0.32
CA LYS A 414 -19.95 9.82 0.16
C LYS A 414 -18.74 9.99 1.06
N ILE A 415 -17.56 10.09 0.46
CA ILE A 415 -16.28 10.12 1.16
C ILE A 415 -15.70 11.53 1.11
N TYR A 416 -15.62 12.17 2.26
CA TYR A 416 -14.95 13.46 2.43
C TYR A 416 -13.53 13.24 2.87
N THR A 417 -12.58 13.87 2.17
CA THR A 417 -11.15 13.61 2.35
C THR A 417 -10.39 14.83 2.84
N ASN A 418 -9.10 14.63 3.11
CA ASN A 418 -8.13 15.68 3.40
C ASN A 418 -7.39 16.18 2.13
N LEU A 419 -7.77 15.72 0.94
CA LEU A 419 -7.10 16.02 -0.33
C LEU A 419 -7.14 17.52 -0.62
N ASP A 420 -5.96 18.13 -0.70
CA ASP A 420 -5.78 19.47 -1.28
C ASP A 420 -5.37 19.31 -2.75
N THR A 421 -6.29 19.59 -3.65
CA THR A 421 -6.09 19.42 -5.10
C THR A 421 -4.96 20.28 -5.64
N LYS A 422 -4.74 21.48 -5.08
CA LYS A 422 -3.64 22.37 -5.50
C LYS A 422 -2.28 21.82 -5.10
N ILE A 423 -2.18 21.23 -3.89
CA ILE A 423 -0.94 20.57 -3.45
C ILE A 423 -0.70 19.32 -4.30
N GLN A 424 -1.75 18.52 -4.58
CA GLN A 424 -1.65 17.34 -5.43
C GLN A 424 -1.15 17.69 -6.83
N ASP A 425 -1.64 18.77 -7.42
CA ASP A 425 -1.21 19.25 -8.72
C ASP A 425 0.29 19.56 -8.72
N THR A 426 0.80 20.24 -7.67
CA THR A 426 2.24 20.56 -7.58
C THR A 426 3.10 19.29 -7.52
N LEU A 427 2.70 18.25 -6.77
CA LEU A 427 3.44 17.00 -6.70
C LEU A 427 3.51 16.34 -8.07
N THR A 428 2.38 16.21 -8.73
CA THR A 428 2.26 15.53 -10.02
C THR A 428 3.03 16.28 -11.11
N GLU A 429 2.85 17.59 -11.20
CA GLU A 429 3.51 18.42 -12.19
C GLU A 429 5.03 18.43 -12.02
N SER A 430 5.53 18.51 -10.77
CA SER A 430 6.96 18.56 -10.49
C SER A 430 7.70 17.30 -10.96
N VAL A 431 7.04 16.14 -10.96
CA VAL A 431 7.60 14.88 -11.46
C VAL A 431 7.40 14.74 -12.95
N ASN A 432 6.21 15.02 -13.48
CA ASN A 432 5.88 14.85 -14.90
C ASN A 432 6.71 15.80 -15.78
N ALA A 433 6.87 17.05 -15.38
CA ALA A 433 7.74 18.02 -16.05
C ALA A 433 9.22 17.86 -15.69
N ASN A 434 9.54 16.94 -14.75
CA ASN A 434 10.89 16.66 -14.28
C ASN A 434 11.67 17.91 -13.85
N TYR A 435 11.04 18.83 -13.13
CA TYR A 435 11.63 20.11 -12.70
C TYR A 435 12.94 19.97 -11.90
N ALA A 436 13.12 18.87 -11.18
CA ALA A 436 14.32 18.60 -10.41
C ALA A 436 15.39 17.80 -11.20
N GLY A 437 15.13 17.41 -12.44
CA GLY A 437 16.04 16.58 -13.23
C GLY A 437 16.25 15.18 -12.66
N ILE A 438 15.21 14.58 -12.08
CA ILE A 438 15.22 13.24 -11.50
C ILE A 438 15.58 12.19 -12.57
N LYS A 439 16.47 11.27 -12.22
CA LYS A 439 16.87 10.14 -13.09
C LYS A 439 15.64 9.36 -13.55
N GLN A 440 15.45 9.22 -14.87
CA GLN A 440 14.24 8.64 -15.45
C GLN A 440 14.01 7.19 -14.97
N ALA A 441 15.08 6.42 -14.82
CA ALA A 441 15.01 5.02 -14.38
C ALA A 441 14.68 4.86 -12.89
N SER A 442 14.82 5.91 -12.06
CA SER A 442 14.46 5.86 -10.64
C SER A 442 12.98 6.18 -10.44
N ASN A 443 12.39 5.62 -9.38
CA ASN A 443 11.05 5.92 -8.94
C ASN A 443 11.05 7.01 -7.86
N VAL A 444 9.90 7.62 -7.62
CA VAL A 444 9.67 8.69 -6.64
C VAL A 444 8.40 8.42 -5.87
N ALA A 445 8.42 8.66 -4.57
CA ALA A 445 7.21 8.70 -3.76
C ALA A 445 7.21 9.94 -2.86
N MET A 446 6.06 10.59 -2.75
CA MET A 446 5.89 11.81 -1.95
C MET A 446 4.60 11.77 -1.14
N VAL A 447 4.67 12.30 0.07
CA VAL A 447 3.54 12.42 1.00
C VAL A 447 3.52 13.81 1.58
N VAL A 448 2.38 14.47 1.53
CA VAL A 448 2.13 15.74 2.23
C VAL A 448 1.07 15.54 3.29
N LEU A 449 1.41 15.87 4.53
CA LEU A 449 0.51 15.81 5.68
C LEU A 449 0.21 17.22 6.19
N ASN A 450 -1.04 17.47 6.52
CA ASN A 450 -1.44 18.64 7.30
C ASN A 450 -1.03 18.40 8.77
N ASN A 451 -0.22 19.30 9.34
CA ASN A 451 0.33 19.14 10.68
C ASN A 451 -0.71 19.33 11.80
N GLU A 452 -1.82 19.96 11.51
CA GLU A 452 -2.88 20.19 12.50
C GLU A 452 -3.63 18.90 12.84
N ASN A 453 -3.99 18.12 11.81
CA ASN A 453 -4.85 16.93 11.96
C ASN A 453 -4.23 15.64 11.44
N SER A 454 -2.97 15.65 10.98
CA SER A 454 -2.28 14.53 10.32
C SER A 454 -3.00 14.02 9.05
N GLY A 455 -3.91 14.80 8.48
CA GLY A 455 -4.62 14.44 7.25
C GLY A 455 -3.67 14.40 6.05
N ILE A 456 -3.83 13.41 5.18
CA ILE A 456 -3.06 13.30 3.94
C ILE A 456 -3.58 14.35 2.95
N ALA A 457 -2.83 15.43 2.77
CA ALA A 457 -3.20 16.52 1.86
C ALA A 457 -2.90 16.19 0.40
N ALA A 458 -1.84 15.44 0.13
CA ALA A 458 -1.49 14.97 -1.22
C ALA A 458 -0.60 13.73 -1.17
N LEU A 459 -0.63 12.94 -2.26
CA LEU A 459 0.06 11.66 -2.37
C LEU A 459 0.56 11.42 -3.80
N TYR A 460 1.84 11.06 -3.93
CA TYR A 460 2.42 10.56 -5.17
C TYR A 460 3.09 9.21 -4.89
N GLY A 461 2.52 8.13 -5.37
CA GLY A 461 2.90 6.76 -4.98
C GLY A 461 3.86 6.05 -5.94
N GLY A 462 4.36 6.75 -6.96
CA GLY A 462 5.26 6.19 -7.96
C GLY A 462 4.94 6.68 -9.37
N LYS A 463 5.91 6.58 -10.29
CA LYS A 463 5.79 7.07 -11.68
C LYS A 463 4.80 6.24 -12.54
N LYS A 464 4.58 4.98 -12.18
CA LYS A 464 3.70 4.04 -12.92
C LYS A 464 2.56 3.57 -12.02
N GLN A 465 1.77 4.52 -11.54
CA GLN A 465 0.63 4.19 -10.68
C GLN A 465 -0.58 3.77 -11.50
N THR A 466 -1.12 2.61 -11.15
CA THR A 466 -2.41 2.13 -11.63
C THR A 466 -3.43 2.11 -10.49
N PHE A 467 -4.70 2.24 -10.80
CA PHE A 467 -5.75 2.08 -9.79
C PHE A 467 -5.77 0.62 -9.29
N HIS A 468 -5.92 0.42 -8.00
CA HIS A 468 -5.68 -0.84 -7.28
C HIS A 468 -4.22 -1.35 -7.33
N GLY A 469 -3.29 -0.59 -7.90
CA GLY A 469 -1.88 -0.94 -7.94
C GLY A 469 -1.14 -0.66 -6.62
N PHE A 470 0.10 -1.16 -6.56
CA PHE A 470 0.96 -0.98 -5.39
C PHE A 470 1.38 0.49 -5.24
N ASN A 471 1.13 1.07 -4.07
CA ASN A 471 1.43 2.45 -3.73
C ASN A 471 2.69 2.54 -2.87
N ILE A 472 3.82 2.95 -3.47
CA ILE A 472 5.11 3.06 -2.77
C ILE A 472 5.00 4.00 -1.57
N ALA A 473 4.26 5.10 -1.71
CA ALA A 473 4.15 6.11 -0.66
C ALA A 473 3.52 5.57 0.64
N THR A 474 2.69 4.51 0.57
CA THR A 474 1.93 4.02 1.73
C THR A 474 2.18 2.55 2.07
N GLN A 475 2.64 1.73 1.11
CA GLN A 475 2.74 0.28 1.27
C GLN A 475 4.17 -0.25 1.26
N ALA A 476 5.14 0.50 0.68
CA ALA A 476 6.52 0.05 0.60
C ALA A 476 7.19 0.05 1.98
N LYS A 477 8.10 -0.91 2.17
CA LYS A 477 8.99 -0.98 3.32
C LYS A 477 10.40 -0.63 2.88
N LEU A 478 10.76 0.63 3.06
CA LEU A 478 12.01 1.22 2.59
C LEU A 478 12.92 1.54 3.76
N GLN A 479 14.22 1.37 3.59
CA GLN A 479 15.18 1.77 4.60
C GLN A 479 15.27 3.30 4.67
N PRO A 480 15.09 3.91 5.86
CA PRO A 480 15.03 5.37 5.99
C PRO A 480 16.41 6.03 5.98
N GLY A 481 17.49 5.29 6.18
CA GLY A 481 18.82 5.83 6.37
C GLY A 481 18.87 6.90 7.46
N SER A 482 19.71 7.90 7.32
CA SER A 482 19.90 8.96 8.31
C SER A 482 18.65 9.83 8.58
N SER A 483 17.57 9.70 7.78
CA SER A 483 16.32 10.42 8.10
C SER A 483 15.62 9.89 9.35
N ILE A 484 16.03 8.74 9.88
CA ILE A 484 15.50 8.16 11.11
C ILE A 484 16.10 8.75 12.40
N LYS A 485 17.27 9.41 12.33
CA LYS A 485 18.02 9.91 13.49
C LYS A 485 17.22 10.81 14.45
N PRO A 486 16.37 11.73 13.96
CA PRO A 486 15.49 12.51 14.84
C PRO A 486 14.55 11.65 15.68
N ILE A 487 14.13 10.49 15.16
CA ILE A 487 13.14 9.61 15.77
C ILE A 487 13.80 8.59 16.71
N LEU A 488 14.94 8.00 16.33
CA LEU A 488 15.54 6.89 17.07
C LEU A 488 16.75 7.26 17.91
N ALA A 489 17.33 8.47 17.72
CA ALA A 489 18.46 8.90 18.51
C ALA A 489 18.14 10.17 19.33
N TYR A 490 18.04 11.32 18.67
CA TYR A 490 18.03 12.61 19.37
C TYR A 490 16.68 12.96 20.00
N GLY A 491 15.55 12.63 19.38
CA GLY A 491 14.22 12.85 19.95
C GLY A 491 14.03 12.12 21.30
N PRO A 492 14.31 10.83 21.38
CA PRO A 492 14.29 10.10 22.65
C PRO A 492 15.27 10.65 23.70
N ALA A 493 16.46 11.10 23.31
CA ALA A 493 17.41 11.68 24.24
C ALA A 493 16.89 13.00 24.85
N ILE A 494 16.31 13.87 24.03
CA ILE A 494 15.68 15.11 24.50
C ILE A 494 14.48 14.79 25.42
N GLU A 495 13.65 13.79 25.03
CA GLU A 495 12.43 13.43 25.76
C GLU A 495 12.72 12.81 27.13
N TYR A 496 13.64 11.85 27.20
CA TYR A 496 13.85 11.02 28.39
C TYR A 496 15.06 11.41 29.23
N LEU A 497 16.09 12.01 28.61
CA LEU A 497 17.32 12.44 29.29
C LEU A 497 17.34 13.97 29.50
N ASN A 498 16.30 14.69 29.00
CA ASN A 498 16.19 16.16 29.08
C ASN A 498 17.40 16.91 28.50
N TRP A 499 17.97 16.38 27.39
CA TRP A 499 19.09 17.03 26.73
C TRP A 499 18.64 18.32 26.03
N GLY A 500 19.52 19.33 26.10
CA GLY A 500 19.44 20.51 25.22
C GLY A 500 20.14 20.26 23.89
N SER A 501 19.95 21.13 22.91
CA SER A 501 20.63 21.05 21.62
C SER A 501 22.14 21.21 21.69
N ASP A 502 22.65 21.79 22.78
CA ASP A 502 24.04 22.00 23.16
C ASP A 502 24.69 20.81 23.86
N HIS A 503 23.91 19.76 24.19
CA HIS A 503 24.46 18.56 24.81
C HIS A 503 25.55 17.95 23.90
N THR A 504 26.69 17.58 24.48
CA THR A 504 27.85 17.07 23.73
C THR A 504 27.95 15.55 23.81
N VAL A 505 28.21 14.95 22.69
CA VAL A 505 28.50 13.51 22.55
C VAL A 505 29.90 13.35 21.99
N ASN A 506 30.65 12.38 22.50
CA ASN A 506 32.01 12.13 22.04
C ASN A 506 32.00 11.33 20.73
N ASP A 507 32.37 11.97 19.64
CA ASP A 507 32.51 11.37 18.30
C ASP A 507 33.88 10.72 18.12
N THR A 508 34.04 9.50 18.64
CA THR A 508 35.24 8.65 18.54
C THR A 508 34.83 7.25 18.14
N LYS A 509 35.76 6.47 17.61
CA LYS A 509 35.53 5.08 17.17
C LYS A 509 34.74 4.28 18.22
N ILE A 510 33.72 3.55 17.79
CA ILE A 510 32.98 2.60 18.62
C ILE A 510 33.76 1.29 18.63
N GLN A 511 34.19 0.83 19.81
CA GLN A 511 34.92 -0.43 19.93
C GLN A 511 34.09 -1.61 19.42
N GLY A 512 34.72 -2.48 18.62
CA GLY A 512 34.05 -3.65 18.06
C GLY A 512 33.06 -3.35 16.93
N SER A 513 33.06 -2.13 16.37
CA SER A 513 32.19 -1.75 15.27
C SER A 513 32.98 -1.09 14.14
N GLU A 514 32.55 -1.36 12.91
CA GLU A 514 33.08 -0.73 11.69
C GLU A 514 32.25 0.50 11.27
N ILE A 515 31.29 0.95 12.09
CA ILE A 515 30.51 2.16 11.81
C ILE A 515 31.43 3.38 11.79
N GLN A 516 31.33 4.15 10.74
CA GLN A 516 32.06 5.39 10.51
C GLN A 516 31.09 6.52 10.18
N ASN A 517 31.56 7.76 10.40
CA ASN A 517 30.91 8.92 9.82
C ASN A 517 31.11 8.91 8.29
N TRP A 518 30.21 9.60 7.55
CA TRP A 518 30.27 9.64 6.07
C TRP A 518 31.55 10.27 5.52
N ASP A 519 32.17 11.20 6.29
CA ASP A 519 33.45 11.85 5.97
C ASP A 519 34.69 11.06 6.46
N ARG A 520 34.43 9.90 7.14
CA ARG A 520 35.45 9.01 7.73
C ARG A 520 36.35 9.68 8.78
N GLN A 521 35.88 10.78 9.38
CA GLN A 521 36.59 11.53 10.42
C GLN A 521 35.88 11.37 11.78
N TYR A 522 36.65 11.63 12.86
CA TYR A 522 36.14 11.71 14.21
C TYR A 522 36.28 13.16 14.68
N HIS A 523 35.22 13.70 15.25
CA HIS A 523 35.14 15.14 15.58
C HIS A 523 35.26 15.42 17.08
N GLY A 524 35.60 14.41 17.91
CA GLY A 524 35.74 14.59 19.35
C GLY A 524 34.41 14.96 20.04
N ASN A 525 34.45 15.88 20.97
CA ASN A 525 33.22 16.35 21.63
C ASN A 525 32.42 17.28 20.71
N ILE A 526 31.29 16.84 20.23
CA ILE A 526 30.42 17.58 19.30
C ILE A 526 29.01 17.70 19.89
N THR A 527 28.37 18.85 19.73
CA THR A 527 26.98 19.02 20.15
C THR A 527 26.03 18.15 19.32
N ILE A 528 24.93 17.69 19.92
CA ILE A 528 23.91 16.92 19.18
C ILE A 528 23.29 17.74 18.04
N ASN A 529 23.23 19.09 18.19
CA ASN A 529 22.83 19.98 17.09
C ASN A 529 23.77 19.83 15.88
N ASN A 530 25.08 19.98 16.08
CA ASN A 530 26.05 19.87 14.99
C ASN A 530 26.11 18.45 14.43
N ALA A 531 26.01 17.42 15.29
CA ALA A 531 25.94 16.03 14.87
C ALA A 531 24.73 15.75 13.96
N LEU A 532 23.59 16.38 14.22
CA LEU A 532 22.38 16.27 13.37
C LEU A 532 22.52 17.09 12.08
N VAL A 533 23.09 18.30 12.13
CA VAL A 533 23.34 19.18 10.98
C VAL A 533 24.18 18.48 9.92
N TRP A 534 25.28 17.85 10.35
CA TRP A 534 26.19 17.11 9.49
C TRP A 534 25.84 15.63 9.36
N SER A 535 24.78 15.21 10.07
CA SER A 535 24.25 13.83 9.96
C SER A 535 25.30 12.75 10.33
N TYR A 536 26.17 13.00 11.30
CA TYR A 536 27.17 12.03 11.73
C TYR A 536 26.54 10.78 12.31
N ASN A 537 27.16 9.63 12.04
CA ASN A 537 26.63 8.33 12.43
C ASN A 537 26.99 7.97 13.88
N ILE A 538 28.26 8.16 14.24
CA ILE A 538 28.78 7.76 15.56
C ILE A 538 28.06 8.45 16.70
N PRO A 539 27.86 9.79 16.68
CA PRO A 539 27.07 10.45 17.73
C PRO A 539 25.65 9.93 17.84
N ALA A 540 25.00 9.63 16.70
CA ALA A 540 23.64 9.09 16.72
C ALA A 540 23.58 7.69 17.35
N VAL A 541 24.54 6.83 17.04
CA VAL A 541 24.63 5.48 17.66
C VAL A 541 24.88 5.57 19.15
N LYS A 542 25.84 6.40 19.59
CA LYS A 542 26.13 6.58 21.02
C LYS A 542 24.95 7.16 21.79
N THR A 543 24.24 8.13 21.21
CA THR A 543 23.01 8.68 21.77
C THR A 543 21.94 7.60 21.93
N TYR A 544 21.73 6.77 20.90
CA TYR A 544 20.79 5.65 20.95
C TYR A 544 21.15 4.66 22.07
N GLN A 545 22.42 4.30 22.19
CA GLN A 545 22.91 3.40 23.24
C GLN A 545 22.68 3.97 24.65
N GLU A 546 22.88 5.27 24.83
CA GLU A 546 22.68 5.96 26.11
C GLU A 546 21.20 6.04 26.51
N VAL A 547 20.31 6.28 25.55
CA VAL A 547 18.85 6.25 25.78
C VAL A 547 18.36 4.83 26.10
N GLY A 548 18.89 3.84 25.38
CA GLY A 548 18.51 2.43 25.49
C GLY A 548 17.29 2.04 24.65
N PHE A 549 17.37 0.83 24.05
CA PHE A 549 16.37 0.30 23.10
C PHE A 549 14.93 0.42 23.55
N ASN A 550 14.61 0.04 24.78
CA ASN A 550 13.23 0.03 25.27
C ASN A 550 12.58 1.42 25.24
N ARG A 551 13.32 2.48 25.61
CA ARG A 551 12.83 3.86 25.56
C ARG A 551 12.70 4.33 24.11
N VAL A 552 13.67 4.01 23.26
CA VAL A 552 13.62 4.33 21.83
C VAL A 552 12.44 3.63 21.16
N LYS A 553 12.20 2.36 21.44
CA LYS A 553 11.05 1.58 20.95
C LYS A 553 9.72 2.21 21.36
N GLN A 554 9.61 2.59 22.62
CA GLN A 554 8.45 3.30 23.14
C GLN A 554 8.22 4.63 22.42
N TYR A 555 9.28 5.42 22.27
CA TYR A 555 9.20 6.71 21.56
C TYR A 555 8.77 6.54 20.10
N ALA A 556 9.38 5.58 19.39
CA ALA A 556 9.03 5.25 18.00
C ALA A 556 7.55 4.83 17.89
N ALA A 557 7.07 3.97 18.79
CA ALA A 557 5.67 3.55 18.83
C ALA A 557 4.71 4.72 19.06
N ASN A 558 5.09 5.67 19.90
CA ASN A 558 4.29 6.87 20.17
C ASN A 558 4.09 7.73 18.91
N VAL A 559 5.05 7.73 17.97
CA VAL A 559 4.97 8.46 16.70
C VAL A 559 4.61 7.57 15.52
N GLY A 560 3.98 6.41 15.78
CA GLY A 560 3.42 5.53 14.75
C GLY A 560 4.42 4.59 14.07
N MET A 561 5.62 4.41 14.64
CA MET A 561 6.65 3.53 14.09
C MET A 561 6.88 2.31 14.99
N ASN A 562 6.80 1.12 14.42
CA ASN A 562 7.13 -0.10 15.15
C ASN A 562 8.54 -0.56 14.77
N ILE A 563 9.45 -0.59 15.76
CA ILE A 563 10.81 -1.12 15.60
C ILE A 563 10.96 -2.43 16.37
N THR A 564 11.58 -3.40 15.70
CA THR A 564 11.79 -4.74 16.24
C THR A 564 13.26 -5.10 16.37
N ASP A 565 14.11 -4.44 15.59
CA ASP A 565 15.55 -4.68 15.50
C ASP A 565 16.33 -3.74 16.45
N ASP A 566 17.11 -4.33 17.37
CA ASP A 566 18.01 -3.61 18.29
C ASP A 566 19.47 -3.69 17.81
N SER A 567 19.69 -3.66 16.51
CA SER A 567 21.05 -3.64 15.98
C SER A 567 21.71 -2.26 16.16
N ILE A 568 23.03 -2.24 16.20
CA ILE A 568 23.80 -1.00 16.32
C ILE A 568 23.57 -0.04 15.13
N THR A 569 23.08 -0.55 14.00
CA THR A 569 22.78 0.23 12.80
C THR A 569 21.35 0.79 12.79
N THR A 570 20.47 0.35 13.70
CA THR A 570 19.07 0.81 13.81
C THR A 570 18.94 2.33 13.86
N PRO A 571 19.69 3.08 14.71
CA PRO A 571 19.53 4.53 14.83
C PRO A 571 20.04 5.31 13.60
N ILE A 572 20.72 4.65 12.67
CA ILE A 572 21.20 5.25 11.41
C ILE A 572 20.45 4.74 10.19
N GLY A 573 19.40 3.94 10.40
CA GLY A 573 18.49 3.45 9.36
C GLY A 573 18.97 2.22 8.62
N GLY A 574 19.90 1.44 9.18
CA GLY A 574 20.44 0.20 8.65
C GLY A 574 19.76 -1.05 9.19
N SER A 575 18.62 -0.94 9.88
CA SER A 575 17.87 -2.08 10.43
C SER A 575 17.08 -2.83 9.36
N GLY A 576 16.64 -4.06 9.71
CA GLY A 576 15.70 -4.84 8.92
C GLY A 576 14.27 -4.27 8.88
N ASP A 577 13.96 -3.32 9.76
CA ASP A 577 12.67 -2.62 9.77
C ASP A 577 12.65 -1.56 8.67
N GLY A 578 11.74 -1.71 7.70
CA GLY A 578 11.49 -0.73 6.65
C GLY A 578 10.22 0.09 6.92
N PHE A 579 10.19 1.32 6.42
CA PHE A 579 9.08 2.25 6.64
C PHE A 579 8.61 2.86 5.32
N SER A 580 7.31 3.10 5.20
CA SER A 580 6.77 3.81 4.06
C SER A 580 7.02 5.33 4.17
N PRO A 581 7.03 6.07 3.06
CA PRO A 581 7.04 7.54 3.09
C PRO A 581 5.94 8.14 3.97
N LEU A 582 4.76 7.52 4.02
CA LEU A 582 3.67 7.94 4.90
C LEU A 582 4.01 7.79 6.39
N GLN A 583 4.60 6.65 6.78
CA GLN A 583 5.04 6.44 8.15
C GLN A 583 6.15 7.41 8.55
N MET A 584 7.11 7.63 7.65
CA MET A 584 8.18 8.59 7.87
C MET A 584 7.66 10.03 7.98
N ALA A 585 6.75 10.47 7.11
CA ALA A 585 6.10 11.77 7.21
C ALA A 585 5.33 11.92 8.54
N GLY A 586 4.52 10.92 8.89
CA GLY A 586 3.73 10.92 10.13
C GLY A 586 4.57 11.04 11.40
N SER A 587 5.74 10.37 11.43
CA SER A 587 6.64 10.42 12.59
C SER A 587 7.29 11.81 12.83
N TYR A 588 7.32 12.68 11.81
CA TYR A 588 7.83 14.04 11.91
C TYR A 588 6.77 15.07 12.31
N VAL A 589 5.48 14.79 12.10
CA VAL A 589 4.38 15.71 12.44
C VAL A 589 4.43 16.19 13.90
N PRO A 590 4.71 15.34 14.90
CA PRO A 590 4.77 15.80 16.30
C PRO A 590 5.80 16.90 16.56
N PHE A 591 6.86 16.98 15.78
CA PHE A 591 7.85 18.05 15.94
C PHE A 591 7.31 19.41 15.51
N SER A 592 6.41 19.45 14.53
CA SER A 592 5.87 20.69 13.95
C SER A 592 4.71 21.29 14.75
N ASN A 593 4.00 20.48 15.53
CA ASN A 593 2.70 20.84 16.13
C ASN A 593 2.65 20.78 17.67
N GLY A 594 3.82 20.82 18.33
CA GLY A 594 3.91 20.83 19.82
C GLY A 594 3.72 19.45 20.43
N GLY A 595 4.04 18.38 19.70
CA GLY A 595 4.10 17.01 20.24
C GLY A 595 2.85 16.17 20.02
N TYR A 596 1.92 16.56 19.18
CA TYR A 596 0.71 15.80 18.92
C TYR A 596 0.89 14.85 17.74
N TYR A 597 0.37 13.63 17.89
CA TYR A 597 0.30 12.62 16.84
C TYR A 597 -1.15 12.17 16.65
N ALA A 598 -1.54 12.00 15.41
CA ALA A 598 -2.69 11.22 14.99
C ALA A 598 -2.26 10.32 13.82
N THR A 599 -2.94 9.21 13.65
CA THR A 599 -2.68 8.31 12.50
C THR A 599 -2.99 9.05 11.19
N PRO A 600 -2.03 9.15 10.26
CA PRO A 600 -2.29 9.80 8.98
C PRO A 600 -3.42 9.13 8.20
N LYS A 601 -4.42 9.90 7.75
CA LYS A 601 -5.61 9.42 7.05
C LYS A 601 -5.91 10.28 5.82
N ALA A 602 -6.30 9.63 4.72
CA ALA A 602 -6.88 10.29 3.55
C ALA A 602 -8.35 10.62 3.82
N ILE A 603 -9.08 9.71 4.45
CA ILE A 603 -10.51 9.85 4.74
C ILE A 603 -10.72 10.69 5.99
N LYS A 604 -11.56 11.72 5.87
CA LYS A 604 -12.00 12.59 6.96
C LYS A 604 -13.34 12.16 7.52
N LYS A 605 -14.31 11.84 6.63
CA LYS A 605 -15.66 11.38 6.98
C LYS A 605 -16.22 10.49 5.88
N VAL A 606 -17.07 9.56 6.25
CA VAL A 606 -17.84 8.73 5.33
C VAL A 606 -19.31 8.79 5.70
N TYR A 607 -20.16 8.95 4.70
CA TYR A 607 -21.60 8.78 4.81
C TYR A 607 -22.01 7.60 3.92
N ASP A 608 -23.00 6.85 4.37
CA ASP A 608 -23.61 5.80 3.56
C ASP A 608 -24.52 6.38 2.46
N SER A 609 -25.14 5.52 1.68
CA SER A 609 -26.05 5.93 0.60
C SER A 609 -27.31 6.65 1.11
N GLU A 610 -27.71 6.44 2.37
CA GLU A 610 -28.85 7.08 3.02
C GLU A 610 -28.47 8.44 3.64
N GLY A 611 -27.18 8.79 3.65
CA GLY A 611 -26.68 10.03 4.23
C GLY A 611 -26.39 9.95 5.73
N THR A 612 -26.31 8.73 6.29
CA THR A 612 -25.94 8.51 7.68
C THR A 612 -24.40 8.50 7.82
N GLU A 613 -23.88 9.24 8.80
CA GLU A 613 -22.44 9.30 9.04
C GLU A 613 -21.92 8.01 9.70
N ILE A 614 -20.90 7.40 9.08
CA ILE A 614 -20.19 6.24 9.63
C ILE A 614 -19.11 6.72 10.60
N LYS A 615 -19.47 6.75 11.88
CA LYS A 615 -18.70 7.42 12.97
C LYS A 615 -17.25 6.96 13.13
N SER A 616 -16.91 5.72 12.77
CA SER A 616 -15.54 5.21 12.93
C SER A 616 -14.51 5.95 12.08
N PHE A 617 -14.93 6.53 10.95
CA PHE A 617 -14.05 7.33 10.10
C PHE A 617 -13.79 8.74 10.63
N SER A 618 -14.72 9.30 11.42
CA SER A 618 -14.62 10.64 11.97
C SER A 618 -14.04 10.69 13.39
N THR A 619 -13.57 9.58 13.92
CA THR A 619 -12.97 9.53 15.28
C THR A 619 -11.62 10.23 15.27
N ASP A 620 -11.47 11.24 16.13
CA ASP A 620 -10.20 11.92 16.38
C ASP A 620 -9.35 11.06 17.35
N ASP A 621 -8.20 10.57 16.87
CA ASP A 621 -7.21 9.81 17.62
C ASP A 621 -5.99 10.68 18.04
N ARG A 622 -6.07 12.00 17.82
CA ARG A 622 -5.01 12.96 18.13
C ARG A 622 -4.71 13.04 19.62
N LYS A 623 -3.46 12.79 19.97
CA LYS A 623 -2.98 12.88 21.36
C LYS A 623 -1.57 13.44 21.42
N ARG A 624 -1.22 14.10 22.52
CA ARG A 624 0.16 14.51 22.76
C ARG A 624 1.00 13.28 23.12
N VAL A 625 2.02 13.00 22.34
CA VAL A 625 2.87 11.79 22.43
C VAL A 625 4.31 12.08 22.86
N ILE A 626 4.76 13.34 22.67
CA ILE A 626 6.04 13.85 23.15
C ILE A 626 5.81 15.22 23.80
N LYS A 627 6.76 15.64 24.66
CA LYS A 627 6.71 16.96 25.30
C LYS A 627 6.78 18.07 24.25
N GLU A 628 6.09 19.16 24.48
CA GLU A 628 6.16 20.35 23.63
C GLU A 628 7.58 20.91 23.52
N SER A 629 8.32 20.89 24.64
CA SER A 629 9.74 21.26 24.68
C SER A 629 10.60 20.36 23.80
N THR A 630 10.36 19.04 23.80
CA THR A 630 11.06 18.08 22.93
C THR A 630 10.79 18.39 21.47
N ALA A 631 9.52 18.62 21.11
CA ALA A 631 9.13 18.99 19.76
C ALA A 631 9.86 20.26 19.27
N TYR A 632 9.90 21.30 20.10
CA TYR A 632 10.55 22.55 19.70
C TYR A 632 12.07 22.46 19.68
N ILE A 633 12.73 21.81 20.65
CA ILE A 633 14.19 21.61 20.65
C ILE A 633 14.60 20.84 19.40
N MET A 634 13.89 19.76 19.05
CA MET A 634 14.16 19.01 17.81
C MET A 634 13.94 19.89 16.56
N THR A 635 12.85 20.66 16.54
CA THR A 635 12.59 21.60 15.43
C THR A 635 13.72 22.62 15.28
N SER A 636 14.23 23.19 16.40
CA SER A 636 15.34 24.13 16.38
C SER A 636 16.61 23.52 15.77
N MET A 637 16.89 22.24 16.09
CA MET A 637 18.02 21.50 15.52
C MET A 637 17.81 21.22 14.03
N LEU A 638 16.62 20.78 13.63
CA LEU A 638 16.28 20.47 12.24
C LEU A 638 16.25 21.72 11.33
N ARG A 639 15.93 22.89 11.87
CA ARG A 639 16.07 24.19 11.17
C ARG A 639 17.50 24.48 10.75
N ASN A 640 18.51 24.02 11.53
CA ASN A 640 19.92 24.24 11.24
C ASN A 640 20.46 23.27 10.16
N VAL A 641 19.76 22.17 9.85
CA VAL A 641 20.23 21.18 8.86
C VAL A 641 20.30 21.74 7.44
N VAL A 642 19.57 22.81 7.12
CA VAL A 642 19.68 23.53 5.84
C VAL A 642 21.04 24.27 5.67
N ASN A 643 21.82 24.40 6.75
CA ASN A 643 23.18 24.94 6.72
C ASN A 643 24.25 23.84 6.59
N GLY A 644 23.82 22.57 6.55
CA GLY A 644 24.67 21.39 6.39
C GLY A 644 24.18 20.49 5.27
N THR A 645 23.79 19.24 5.61
CA THR A 645 23.47 18.19 4.65
C THR A 645 22.22 18.47 3.79
N ALA A 646 21.34 19.41 4.17
CA ALA A 646 20.13 19.73 3.42
C ALA A 646 20.17 21.11 2.72
N ALA A 647 21.34 21.59 2.32
CA ALA A 647 21.49 22.92 1.72
C ALA A 647 20.64 23.11 0.44
N ASN A 648 20.49 22.07 -0.38
CA ASN A 648 19.71 22.12 -1.62
C ASN A 648 18.17 22.10 -1.37
N ALA A 649 17.74 21.73 -0.15
CA ALA A 649 16.32 21.79 0.26
C ALA A 649 15.91 23.15 0.81
N ARG A 650 16.85 24.10 1.02
CA ARG A 650 16.57 25.42 1.61
C ARG A 650 15.62 26.24 0.76
N ILE A 651 14.63 26.86 1.39
CA ILE A 651 13.70 27.83 0.81
C ILE A 651 13.98 29.18 1.46
N SER A 652 14.35 30.18 0.65
CA SER A 652 14.58 31.54 1.16
C SER A 652 13.31 32.12 1.76
N GLY A 653 13.43 32.70 2.96
CA GLY A 653 12.31 33.32 3.65
C GLY A 653 11.30 32.40 4.31
N ALA A 654 11.45 31.07 4.21
CA ALA A 654 10.58 30.12 4.88
C ALA A 654 11.20 29.59 6.19
N ASP A 655 10.40 29.61 7.28
CA ASP A 655 10.74 28.93 8.53
C ASP A 655 10.43 27.43 8.38
N MET A 656 11.51 26.64 8.19
CA MET A 656 11.38 25.22 7.87
C MET A 656 12.42 24.37 8.60
N ALA A 657 12.06 23.15 8.88
CA ALA A 657 12.90 22.10 9.46
C ALA A 657 12.99 20.93 8.48
N VAL A 658 14.19 20.36 8.30
CA VAL A 658 14.40 19.32 7.30
C VAL A 658 15.47 18.32 7.72
N LYS A 659 15.39 17.09 7.22
CA LYS A 659 16.42 16.05 7.38
C LYS A 659 16.56 15.24 6.09
N THR A 660 17.79 14.99 5.71
CA THR A 660 18.13 14.09 4.60
C THR A 660 18.46 12.68 5.09
N GLY A 661 18.26 11.69 4.23
CA GLY A 661 18.66 10.31 4.45
C GLY A 661 19.16 9.69 3.16
N THR A 662 20.15 8.83 3.26
CA THR A 662 20.63 7.96 2.18
C THR A 662 20.91 6.60 2.75
N THR A 663 20.73 5.55 1.94
CA THR A 663 21.09 4.18 2.30
C THR A 663 22.16 3.65 1.36
N THR A 664 23.00 2.78 1.86
CA THR A 664 24.03 2.09 1.08
C THR A 664 23.55 0.70 0.68
N PHE A 665 24.24 0.10 -0.28
CA PHE A 665 24.00 -1.28 -0.68
C PHE A 665 24.57 -2.25 0.36
N GLY A 666 23.94 -3.43 0.49
CA GLY A 666 24.54 -4.54 1.20
C GLY A 666 25.78 -5.06 0.46
N GLU A 667 26.74 -5.67 1.18
CA GLU A 667 27.98 -6.18 0.58
C GLU A 667 27.71 -7.16 -0.59
N GLY A 668 26.70 -8.02 -0.45
CA GLY A 668 26.31 -8.98 -1.49
C GLY A 668 25.76 -8.30 -2.76
N GLU A 669 24.96 -7.25 -2.62
CA GLU A 669 24.47 -6.44 -3.75
C GLU A 669 25.62 -5.67 -4.41
N ALA A 670 26.49 -5.07 -3.61
CA ALA A 670 27.64 -4.32 -4.09
C ALA A 670 28.61 -5.21 -4.88
N GLN A 671 28.94 -6.40 -4.36
CA GLN A 671 29.78 -7.38 -5.06
C GLN A 671 29.14 -7.89 -6.35
N LYS A 672 27.85 -8.24 -6.30
CA LYS A 672 27.12 -8.80 -7.45
C LYS A 672 27.08 -7.85 -8.65
N TYR A 673 26.92 -6.57 -8.41
CA TYR A 673 26.73 -5.56 -9.47
C TYR A 673 27.92 -4.60 -9.64
N GLY A 674 28.99 -4.76 -8.84
CA GLY A 674 30.18 -3.90 -8.91
C GLY A 674 29.94 -2.47 -8.41
N PHE A 675 29.04 -2.28 -7.43
CA PHE A 675 28.75 -0.96 -6.89
C PHE A 675 29.84 -0.46 -5.95
N ASP A 676 30.22 0.79 -6.14
CA ASP A 676 31.03 1.50 -5.16
C ASP A 676 30.15 2.01 -4.02
N ILE A 677 30.16 1.28 -2.89
CA ILE A 677 29.36 1.59 -1.70
C ILE A 677 29.68 2.95 -1.07
N ASN A 678 30.80 3.57 -1.45
CA ASN A 678 31.22 4.86 -0.94
C ASN A 678 30.65 6.03 -1.74
N ASN A 679 30.39 5.81 -3.02
CA ASN A 679 29.96 6.84 -3.97
C ASN A 679 28.50 6.66 -4.44
N TYR A 680 27.91 5.49 -4.21
CA TYR A 680 26.56 5.17 -4.68
C TYR A 680 25.61 4.87 -3.52
N SER A 681 24.37 5.33 -3.67
CA SER A 681 23.29 5.11 -2.72
C SER A 681 22.16 4.29 -3.36
N LYS A 682 21.43 3.55 -2.53
CA LYS A 682 20.25 2.79 -2.92
C LYS A 682 18.99 3.66 -2.88
N ASP A 683 18.80 4.39 -1.78
CA ASP A 683 17.68 5.27 -1.52
C ASP A 683 18.14 6.68 -1.17
N SER A 684 17.32 7.67 -1.50
CA SER A 684 17.48 9.05 -1.08
C SER A 684 16.20 9.59 -0.49
N TRP A 685 16.31 10.22 0.67
CA TRP A 685 15.20 10.79 1.42
C TRP A 685 15.42 12.25 1.70
N THR A 686 14.36 13.04 1.59
CA THR A 686 14.30 14.40 2.13
C THR A 686 12.96 14.57 2.81
N ILE A 687 12.95 14.74 4.13
CA ILE A 687 11.77 14.90 4.95
C ILE A 687 11.89 16.21 5.71
N GLY A 688 10.86 17.01 5.65
CA GLY A 688 10.85 18.27 6.36
C GLY A 688 9.46 18.87 6.44
N TYR A 689 9.36 19.95 7.20
CA TYR A 689 8.09 20.58 7.51
C TYR A 689 8.23 22.09 7.72
N THR A 690 7.11 22.77 7.54
CA THR A 690 6.81 24.09 8.08
C THR A 690 5.84 23.92 9.26
N SER A 691 5.33 25.00 9.82
CA SER A 691 4.27 24.88 10.86
C SER A 691 2.97 24.25 10.34
N ASN A 692 2.70 24.31 9.02
CA ASN A 692 1.43 23.88 8.44
C ASN A 692 1.47 22.47 7.85
N TYR A 693 2.56 22.11 7.15
CA TYR A 693 2.64 20.89 6.36
C TYR A 693 3.98 20.20 6.54
N THR A 694 3.92 18.86 6.55
CA THR A 694 5.07 17.96 6.49
C THR A 694 5.11 17.32 5.10
N LEU A 695 6.27 17.36 4.44
CA LEU A 695 6.53 16.71 3.15
C LEU A 695 7.64 15.68 3.31
N ALA A 696 7.37 14.44 2.94
CA ALA A 696 8.39 13.41 2.76
C ALA A 696 8.55 13.12 1.26
N VAL A 697 9.79 13.10 0.80
CA VAL A 697 10.19 12.73 -0.56
C VAL A 697 11.17 11.56 -0.48
N TRP A 698 10.86 10.50 -1.20
CA TRP A 698 11.74 9.37 -1.44
C TRP A 698 12.03 9.24 -2.93
N GLN A 699 13.25 8.89 -3.25
CA GLN A 699 13.71 8.50 -4.59
C GLN A 699 14.57 7.24 -4.48
N GLY A 700 14.36 6.28 -5.38
CA GLY A 700 15.09 5.02 -5.40
C GLY A 700 14.69 4.14 -6.57
N PHE A 701 14.86 2.84 -6.43
CA PHE A 701 14.47 1.86 -7.45
C PHE A 701 13.53 0.83 -6.84
N ASP A 702 12.57 0.36 -7.62
CA ASP A 702 11.60 -0.67 -7.20
C ASP A 702 12.30 -2.00 -6.87
N ALA A 703 13.37 -2.31 -7.58
CA ALA A 703 14.24 -3.46 -7.34
C ALA A 703 15.68 -3.13 -7.76
N ILE A 704 16.64 -3.72 -7.08
CA ILE A 704 18.06 -3.68 -7.47
C ILE A 704 18.36 -4.94 -8.28
N ASP A 705 18.03 -4.88 -9.57
CA ASP A 705 18.11 -6.01 -10.51
C ASP A 705 19.18 -5.87 -11.61
N GLY A 706 20.02 -4.83 -11.54
CA GLY A 706 21.07 -4.59 -12.53
C GLY A 706 22.10 -3.55 -12.13
N PRO A 707 23.21 -3.46 -12.88
CA PRO A 707 24.38 -2.64 -12.53
C PRO A 707 24.17 -1.13 -12.67
N THR A 708 23.01 -0.69 -13.18
CA THR A 708 22.67 0.75 -13.32
C THR A 708 21.70 1.26 -12.29
N LYS A 709 21.25 0.38 -11.37
CA LYS A 709 20.25 0.68 -10.34
C LYS A 709 20.90 1.26 -9.08
N PHE A 710 21.53 2.41 -9.22
CA PHE A 710 22.14 3.16 -8.12
C PHE A 710 21.90 4.66 -8.30
N MET A 711 22.03 5.39 -7.21
CA MET A 711 21.97 6.85 -7.16
C MET A 711 23.35 7.43 -6.86
N THR A 712 23.69 8.47 -7.58
CA THR A 712 24.91 9.27 -7.35
C THR A 712 24.63 10.36 -6.30
N GLN A 713 25.67 11.06 -5.86
CA GLN A 713 25.52 12.24 -5.02
C GLN A 713 24.65 13.32 -5.69
N ASP A 714 24.79 13.51 -7.00
CA ASP A 714 23.94 14.43 -7.79
C ASP A 714 22.48 14.03 -7.74
N ASP A 715 22.18 12.73 -7.88
CA ASP A 715 20.80 12.22 -7.76
C ASP A 715 20.21 12.50 -6.37
N THR A 716 21.01 12.40 -5.29
CA THR A 716 20.54 12.73 -3.93
C THR A 716 20.28 14.23 -3.75
N GLN A 717 21.07 15.08 -4.41
CA GLN A 717 20.83 16.53 -4.44
C GLN A 717 19.53 16.87 -5.21
N LYS A 718 19.22 16.14 -6.28
CA LYS A 718 17.96 16.27 -7.01
C LYS A 718 16.75 15.89 -6.18
N THR A 719 16.87 14.89 -5.28
CA THR A 719 15.83 14.59 -4.31
C THR A 719 15.53 15.78 -3.39
N GLN A 720 16.58 16.47 -2.92
CA GLN A 720 16.44 17.71 -2.13
C GLN A 720 15.82 18.85 -2.96
N ALA A 721 16.20 18.97 -4.24
CA ALA A 721 15.62 19.95 -5.14
C ALA A 721 14.14 19.69 -5.39
N LEU A 722 13.73 18.43 -5.55
CA LEU A 722 12.33 18.04 -5.69
C LEU A 722 11.53 18.40 -4.43
N TYR A 723 12.07 18.11 -3.24
CA TYR A 723 11.49 18.56 -1.97
C TYR A 723 11.32 20.06 -1.95
N ARG A 724 12.38 20.82 -2.28
CA ARG A 724 12.35 22.31 -2.27
C ARG A 724 11.29 22.86 -3.20
N ILE A 725 11.19 22.37 -4.44
CA ILE A 725 10.20 22.82 -5.43
C ILE A 725 8.78 22.63 -4.89
N ASN A 726 8.49 21.44 -4.39
CA ASN A 726 7.16 21.14 -3.88
C ASN A 726 6.84 21.92 -2.60
N MET A 727 7.74 21.94 -1.62
CA MET A 727 7.50 22.67 -0.37
C MET A 727 7.41 24.18 -0.60
N GLN A 728 8.16 24.74 -1.55
CA GLN A 728 8.05 26.16 -1.93
C GLN A 728 6.69 26.49 -2.50
N ASN A 729 6.10 25.62 -3.31
CA ASN A 729 4.75 25.79 -3.83
C ASN A 729 3.70 25.62 -2.72
N ILE A 730 3.87 24.65 -1.82
CA ILE A 730 3.01 24.47 -0.64
C ILE A 730 3.01 25.75 0.22
N VAL A 731 4.19 26.33 0.48
CA VAL A 731 4.32 27.59 1.23
C VAL A 731 3.61 28.75 0.53
N ARG A 732 3.63 28.81 -0.81
CA ARG A 732 2.89 29.83 -1.57
C ARG A 732 1.38 29.64 -1.50
N ILE A 733 0.91 28.40 -1.53
CA ILE A 733 -0.54 28.07 -1.44
C ILE A 733 -1.03 28.32 -0.01
N HIS A 734 -0.25 27.90 0.98
CA HIS A 734 -0.58 27.95 2.41
C HIS A 734 0.60 28.53 3.21
N PRO A 735 0.72 29.86 3.32
CA PRO A 735 1.81 30.50 4.06
C PRO A 735 1.86 30.05 5.54
N PRO A 736 3.02 29.58 6.05
CA PRO A 736 3.16 29.16 7.43
C PRO A 736 3.27 30.36 8.39
N LYS A 737 2.86 30.16 9.64
CA LYS A 737 2.94 31.19 10.71
C LYS A 737 4.27 31.17 11.47
N GLY A 738 5.19 30.23 11.19
CA GLY A 738 6.37 29.99 12.00
C GLY A 738 6.08 29.01 13.15
N PHE A 739 7.14 28.61 13.88
CA PHE A 739 7.03 27.66 14.99
C PHE A 739 6.88 28.40 16.33
N SER A 740 5.90 28.01 17.15
CA SER A 740 5.70 28.57 18.49
C SER A 740 6.78 28.07 19.46
N VAL A 741 7.34 28.98 20.24
CA VAL A 741 8.32 28.66 21.28
C VAL A 741 7.57 28.33 22.59
N PRO A 742 7.76 27.13 23.16
CA PRO A 742 7.17 26.81 24.47
C PRO A 742 7.71 27.70 25.57
N GLY A 743 6.86 28.09 26.52
CA GLY A 743 7.23 29.01 27.57
C GLY A 743 8.35 28.53 28.53
N ASN A 744 8.62 27.20 28.52
CA ASN A 744 9.69 26.60 29.31
C ASN A 744 10.94 26.25 28.49
N VAL A 745 11.08 26.80 27.26
CA VAL A 745 12.23 26.59 26.41
C VAL A 745 12.90 27.93 26.11
N GLY A 746 14.21 27.99 26.16
CA GLY A 746 15.00 29.17 25.85
C GLY A 746 16.33 28.83 25.22
N SER A 747 16.98 29.87 24.64
CA SER A 747 18.33 29.78 24.13
C SER A 747 19.31 30.29 25.20
N VAL A 748 20.21 29.43 25.61
CA VAL A 748 21.25 29.74 26.66
C VAL A 748 22.58 29.28 26.09
N ASN A 749 23.58 30.16 26.06
CA ASN A 749 24.93 29.88 25.59
C ASN A 749 24.96 29.26 24.16
N GLY A 750 24.02 29.67 23.30
CA GLY A 750 23.92 29.17 21.91
C GLY A 750 23.21 27.82 21.76
N GLY A 751 22.74 27.22 22.87
CA GLY A 751 21.94 26.01 22.87
C GLY A 751 20.47 26.26 23.21
N VAL A 752 19.56 25.51 22.58
CA VAL A 752 18.12 25.52 22.88
C VAL A 752 17.82 24.38 23.83
N LYS A 753 17.28 24.71 25.01
CA LYS A 753 17.02 23.75 26.08
C LYS A 753 15.80 24.13 26.92
N VAL A 754 15.35 23.20 27.78
CA VAL A 754 14.38 23.51 28.83
C VAL A 754 15.08 24.42 29.84
N ILE A 755 14.43 25.54 30.20
CA ILE A 755 14.94 26.54 31.14
C ILE A 755 14.07 26.59 32.40
N SER A 756 14.72 26.88 33.53
CA SER A 756 14.06 27.17 34.80
C SER A 756 13.40 28.56 34.78
N ASP A 757 12.50 28.81 35.74
CA ASP A 757 11.87 30.13 35.86
C ASP A 757 12.87 31.24 36.20
N SER A 758 13.98 30.90 36.88
CA SER A 758 15.08 31.82 37.15
C SER A 758 15.86 32.21 35.90
N GLU A 759 16.21 31.18 35.04
CA GLU A 759 16.86 31.42 33.74
C GLU A 759 15.96 32.21 32.79
N ARG A 760 14.67 31.96 32.80
CA ARG A 760 13.70 32.71 32.00
C ARG A 760 13.71 34.19 32.35
N ARG A 761 13.62 34.53 33.66
CA ARG A 761 13.65 35.91 34.11
C ARG A 761 14.97 36.61 33.72
N GLN A 762 16.10 35.92 33.78
CA GLN A 762 17.39 36.47 33.32
C GLN A 762 17.39 36.76 31.82
N ILE A 763 16.91 35.87 31.00
CA ILE A 763 16.79 36.04 29.53
C ILE A 763 15.84 37.20 29.20
N GLU A 764 14.70 37.30 29.87
CA GLU A 764 13.75 38.39 29.66
C GLU A 764 14.35 39.74 30.05
N GLU A 765 15.11 39.79 31.15
CA GLU A 765 15.78 40.99 31.59
C GLU A 765 16.92 41.40 30.66
N GLU A 766 17.71 40.43 30.16
CA GLU A 766 18.75 40.68 29.18
C GLU A 766 18.17 41.16 27.86
N ASN A 767 17.10 40.56 27.36
CA ASN A 767 16.40 40.99 26.13
C ASN A 767 15.83 42.39 26.29
N ARG A 768 15.29 42.73 27.47
CA ARG A 768 14.83 44.08 27.75
C ARG A 768 15.96 45.10 27.71
N ARG A 769 17.13 44.79 28.34
CA ARG A 769 18.32 45.63 28.31
C ARG A 769 18.84 45.85 26.91
N ASN A 770 18.94 44.77 26.10
CA ASN A 770 19.39 44.84 24.74
C ASN A 770 18.44 45.70 23.88
N LYS A 771 17.13 45.61 24.09
CA LYS A 771 16.15 46.41 23.37
C LYS A 771 16.28 47.92 23.77
N GLU A 772 16.41 48.21 25.04
CA GLU A 772 16.61 49.59 25.52
C GLU A 772 17.93 50.19 25.01
N GLU A 773 18.98 49.38 24.91
CA GLU A 773 20.28 49.80 24.35
C GLU A 773 20.18 50.06 22.83
N GLN A 774 19.43 49.22 22.11
CA GLN A 774 19.22 49.37 20.67
C GLN A 774 18.37 50.64 20.36
N GLU A 775 17.34 50.87 21.18
CA GLU A 775 16.54 52.09 21.11
C GLU A 775 17.37 53.35 21.42
N ARG A 776 18.29 53.29 22.42
CA ARG A 776 19.24 54.37 22.71
C ARG A 776 20.20 54.65 21.55
N ARG A 777 20.73 53.61 20.89
CA ARG A 777 21.61 53.76 19.73
C ARG A 777 20.86 54.43 18.56
N ASN A 778 19.65 53.92 18.25
CA ASN A 778 18.83 54.52 17.18
C ASN A 778 18.40 55.95 17.46
N ASN A 779 18.20 56.36 18.73
CA ASN A 779 17.89 57.71 19.13
C ASN A 779 19.13 58.62 19.07
N ASN A 780 20.34 58.11 19.36
CA ASN A 780 21.59 58.85 19.20
C ASN A 780 21.93 59.10 17.74
N ASP A 781 21.78 58.08 16.86
CA ASP A 781 21.98 58.24 15.42
C ASP A 781 21.02 59.22 14.78
N ASN A 782 19.78 59.36 15.30
CA ASN A 782 18.81 60.38 14.87
C ASN A 782 19.13 61.79 15.41
N ASN A 783 19.80 61.89 16.58
CA ASN A 783 20.24 63.21 17.15
C ASN A 783 21.46 63.72 16.44
N ASP A 784 22.45 62.86 16.12
CA ASP A 784 23.65 63.26 15.37
C ASP A 784 23.32 63.74 13.95
N ASN A 785 22.28 63.19 13.32
CA ASN A 785 21.78 63.68 12.03
C ASN A 785 21.02 65.03 12.12
N SER A 786 20.53 65.40 13.30
CA SER A 786 19.77 66.67 13.46
C SER A 786 20.74 67.86 13.79
N ASP A 787 21.92 67.62 14.38
CA ASP A 787 22.90 68.63 14.64
C ASP A 787 23.82 69.03 13.43
N ASN A 788 24.01 68.04 12.49
CA ASN A 788 24.70 68.33 11.23
C ASN A 788 23.93 69.21 10.23
N SER A 789 22.61 69.45 10.46
CA SER A 789 21.79 70.27 9.59
C SER A 789 21.61 71.71 10.08
N ARG A 790 22.29 72.09 11.20
CA ARG A 790 22.20 73.46 11.75
C ARG A 790 23.39 74.38 11.54
N ASN A 791 24.48 73.91 10.89
CA ASN A 791 25.75 74.70 10.80
C ASN A 791 26.14 75.18 9.43
N ASP A 792 25.27 75.11 8.39
CA ASP A 792 25.59 75.75 7.08
C ASP A 792 24.50 76.70 6.68
N ASN A 793 24.47 77.90 7.34
CA ASN A 793 23.84 79.10 6.79
C ASN A 793 24.73 80.30 7.07
N ASN A 794 25.75 80.50 6.21
CA ASN A 794 26.15 81.78 5.79
C ASN A 794 27.08 81.72 4.60
N SER A 795 26.64 82.44 3.62
CA SER A 795 27.35 83.17 2.54
C SER A 795 27.11 82.70 1.12
N ASP A 796 26.43 83.66 0.50
CA ASP A 796 26.56 84.20 -0.86
C ASP A 796 26.10 83.44 -2.10
N GLU A 797 25.00 83.98 -2.56
CA GLU A 797 24.65 84.47 -3.91
C GLU A 797 25.26 83.79 -5.17
N ASN A 798 24.33 83.47 -5.98
CA ASN A 798 24.24 83.61 -7.44
C ASN A 798 24.21 82.42 -8.35
N ASN A 799 23.15 82.49 -9.04
CA ASN A 799 22.87 82.06 -10.43
C ASN A 799 22.53 80.62 -10.79
N ASN A 800 21.23 80.56 -10.99
CA ASN A 800 20.58 80.19 -12.27
C ASN A 800 20.43 78.76 -12.74
N THR A 801 19.19 78.42 -12.84
CA THR A 801 18.50 77.67 -13.91
C THR A 801 18.52 76.10 -13.92
N THR A 802 17.35 75.70 -13.67
CA THR A 802 16.50 74.76 -14.45
C THR A 802 16.64 73.26 -14.25
N ARG A 803 15.42 72.79 -13.91
CA ARG A 803 14.71 71.55 -14.33
C ARG A 803 14.86 70.26 -13.62
N ASN A 804 13.77 69.94 -12.91
CA ASN A 804 12.96 68.68 -12.89
C ASN A 804 13.63 67.37 -13.24
N GLN A 805 13.62 66.36 -12.37
CA GLN A 805 12.54 65.38 -12.31
C GLN A 805 12.80 64.27 -11.26
N ASN A 806 11.72 63.89 -10.66
CA ASN A 806 11.42 62.69 -9.83
C ASN A 806 12.33 61.47 -9.94
N GLY A 807 12.59 60.84 -8.79
CA GLY A 807 13.07 59.47 -8.71
C GLY A 807 13.25 58.96 -7.26
N ASN A 808 12.20 58.47 -6.69
CA ASN A 808 12.14 57.81 -5.41
C ASN A 808 12.91 56.47 -5.47
N SER A 809 13.90 56.24 -4.63
CA SER A 809 14.44 54.89 -4.35
C SER A 809 14.95 54.79 -2.93
N ASN A 810 14.22 54.10 -2.13
CA ASN A 810 14.63 53.58 -0.82
C ASN A 810 15.73 52.51 -0.99
N SER A 811 16.92 52.76 -0.47
CA SER A 811 17.95 51.75 -0.28
C SER A 811 18.21 51.53 1.21
N ASN A 812 17.74 50.40 1.72
CA ASN A 812 18.10 49.88 3.05
C ASN A 812 19.48 49.23 2.97
N THR A 813 20.45 49.86 3.62
CA THR A 813 21.83 49.33 3.77
C THR A 813 21.85 48.42 5.00
N THR A 814 22.08 47.13 4.77
CA THR A 814 22.36 46.16 5.84
C THR A 814 23.87 46.04 6.02
N THR A 815 24.32 46.34 7.21
CA THR A 815 25.71 46.23 7.66
C THR A 815 26.14 44.79 7.76
N ARG A 816 27.19 44.44 7.03
CA ARG A 816 27.91 43.17 7.15
C ARG A 816 28.98 43.27 8.25
N ASN A 817 29.00 42.32 9.17
CA ASN A 817 30.15 42.03 10.01
C ASN A 817 30.98 40.90 9.36
N ASN A 818 32.18 41.20 9.04
CA ASN A 818 33.20 40.31 8.48
C ASN A 818 33.93 39.58 9.61
N GLY A 819 33.96 38.26 9.51
CA GLY A 819 34.94 37.42 10.20
C GLY A 819 35.72 36.62 9.14
N ASN A 820 36.95 37.00 8.92
CA ASN A 820 37.91 36.36 8.00
C ASN A 820 38.30 34.96 8.45
N VAL A 821 38.26 34.00 7.56
CA VAL A 821 39.20 32.88 7.55
C VAL A 821 39.66 32.66 6.09
N ALA A 822 40.96 32.67 5.90
CA ALA A 822 41.69 32.59 4.65
C ALA A 822 41.71 31.18 4.06
N VAL A 823 41.63 31.09 2.75
CA VAL A 823 41.97 29.88 1.97
C VAL A 823 42.96 30.30 0.86
N PRO A 824 44.05 29.54 0.63
CA PRO A 824 45.07 29.91 -0.37
C PRO A 824 44.63 29.51 -1.78
N GLY A 825 44.99 30.39 -2.72
CA GLY A 825 44.64 30.26 -4.12
C GLY A 825 45.54 29.32 -4.92
N ARG A 826 45.02 28.99 -6.10
CA ARG A 826 45.87 28.51 -7.21
C ARG A 826 45.45 29.20 -8.51
N ASN A 827 46.41 29.89 -9.09
CA ASN A 827 46.40 30.48 -10.43
C ASN A 827 46.20 29.44 -11.52
N THR A 828 45.55 29.80 -12.62
CA THR A 828 46.12 29.73 -13.96
C THR A 828 45.32 30.59 -14.95
N ASN A 829 46.12 31.29 -15.76
CA ASN A 829 45.84 32.20 -16.87
C ASN A 829 45.07 31.61 -18.05
N GLY A 830 44.45 32.49 -18.81
CA GLY A 830 44.44 32.33 -20.24
C GLY A 830 43.23 32.94 -20.99
N THR A 831 43.34 34.21 -21.33
CA THR A 831 43.26 34.87 -22.65
C THR A 831 41.95 34.73 -23.49
N THR A 832 41.23 35.86 -23.58
CA THR A 832 40.81 36.62 -24.82
C THR A 832 40.14 35.89 -25.99
N ASN A 833 38.95 36.30 -26.39
CA ASN A 833 38.52 37.14 -27.53
C ASN A 833 37.07 36.86 -27.93
N ASN A 834 36.21 37.79 -27.86
CA ASN A 834 35.66 38.72 -28.87
C ASN A 834 34.86 38.14 -30.03
N ASN A 835 33.72 38.83 -30.29
CA ASN A 835 32.85 38.94 -31.47
C ASN A 835 31.74 37.88 -31.52
N GLY A 836 30.48 38.23 -31.54
CA GLY A 836 29.85 39.32 -32.26
C GLY A 836 28.71 38.75 -33.10
N THR A 837 27.62 39.43 -33.13
CA THR A 837 26.51 39.44 -34.13
C THR A 837 25.33 38.49 -33.97
N ARG A 838 24.21 39.00 -33.56
CA ARG A 838 22.92 39.27 -34.28
C ARG A 838 22.42 38.14 -35.21
N ASN A 839 21.24 37.62 -35.03
CA ASN A 839 19.92 38.03 -35.56
C ASN A 839 18.91 36.90 -35.48
N ASN A 840 17.75 37.29 -35.07
CA ASN A 840 16.42 36.96 -35.58
C ASN A 840 16.07 35.54 -36.11
N ARG A 841 15.26 34.80 -35.45
CA ARG A 841 13.82 34.70 -35.75
C ARG A 841 13.17 33.88 -34.64
#